data_924a8011581d1c8314d5873704ccb901
#
_entry.id   924a8011581d1c8314d5873704ccb901
#
_cell.length_a   1.000
_cell.length_b   1.000
_cell.length_c   1.000
_cell.angle_alpha   90.00
_cell.angle_beta   90.00
_cell.angle_gamma   90.00
#
_symmetry.space_group_name_H-M   'P 1'
#
loop_
_entity.id
_entity.type
_entity.pdbx_description
1 polymer ?
#
loop_
_entity_poly.entity_id
_entity_poly.type
_entity_poly.pdbx_seq_one_letter_code
_entity_poly.pdbx_strand_id
1 'polypeptide(L)'
;MAPANTIFAFGIANPAMLFWLAAVAAPVLIHLWSRRRYREAPWAAMEYLLAAFRRRARRVYLEQFLLLAIRILLIVAVVLAAAEPYLRPTVGALPLGGRTHRVLVLDGSYSMCYRPSDRTRFELAKDLARQIVQQSRQGDAFTLVLMASPPRAVVGTPALEPALILPEIDALQPMHTSIDLPATVALVRRLIEAPQRELPHITAHEVYFLTDLCGQGWLPRLAPDAMQQFRRQTAALAQQARIKLVDLGQDSADNLAVTDLRVQQPIVVPGQTAQVEVSLRNFGRRAYLGQKVALLVNGQLVGQQAIDIAPGQTATIVFSHRFDVAGEHVLEARADGDALDVDNRRFLVVPVRNRLRVLVIEGRPSADPFGGAADYLAAALAPGGNTSLPLAVEVAPEAALSERELFGYDCLIVCDVAQLAPAEAQRLDAYLSFGGSVILFMGENVQTERYNMVLGAEAPAPSQRSTNGDGKGPPRLLPARLGPVLSAPQGRLDPLGFRHPIIQPFQGRQTALLTVPVMKYVKLHLLEGSQAQVVLAAPGGDPLIVEEPIQRGRVVVVATSADKSWTLLPLWPSFVPLVHEMVRYCVAGQQTGRSLLVGEPLGGTLPIAAADATIEVKTPAGRTQPVAGRSATDRVHWHFADTLQSGVYTVDVGSPLQRSQSFAVNVDTAESDLTHIGLQQLQAEVWPGVQLEYLATWDGQPSPSAVASAATGWRLHLMLLYALVCLLLAETLFAWRFGYPN
;
A
#
# COMPACT_ATOMS: atom_id res chain seq x y z
N MET A 1 -8.10 -45.40 -0.67
CA MET A 1 -8.94 -44.78 0.39
C MET A 1 -8.78 -45.61 1.65
N ALA A 2 -7.91 -45.18 2.55
CA ALA A 2 -7.79 -45.77 3.89
C ALA A 2 -8.47 -44.82 4.87
N PRO A 3 -9.25 -45.28 5.87
CA PRO A 3 -9.95 -44.41 6.80
C PRO A 3 -8.92 -43.72 7.70
N ALA A 4 -8.95 -42.39 7.69
CA ALA A 4 -8.15 -41.57 8.59
C ALA A 4 -8.57 -41.88 10.04
N ASN A 5 -7.65 -42.41 10.85
CA ASN A 5 -7.80 -42.55 12.30
C ASN A 5 -7.90 -41.16 12.93
N THR A 6 -9.13 -40.71 13.19
CA THR A 6 -9.37 -39.48 13.95
C THR A 6 -9.14 -39.78 15.43
N ILE A 7 -8.06 -39.26 15.98
CA ILE A 7 -7.78 -39.34 17.43
C ILE A 7 -8.51 -38.17 18.10
N PHE A 8 -9.34 -38.45 19.12
CA PHE A 8 -10.04 -37.44 19.89
C PHE A 8 -9.30 -37.17 21.20
N ALA A 9 -9.03 -35.89 21.49
CA ALA A 9 -8.56 -35.47 22.80
C ALA A 9 -9.77 -35.15 23.69
N PHE A 10 -9.84 -35.82 24.87
CA PHE A 10 -10.85 -35.61 25.90
C PHE A 10 -10.38 -34.53 26.88
N GLY A 11 -11.23 -33.54 27.17
CA GLY A 11 -10.97 -32.48 28.14
C GLY A 11 -12.20 -32.18 28.98
N ILE A 12 -12.03 -31.53 30.12
CA ILE A 12 -13.10 -31.09 31.04
C ILE A 12 -12.94 -29.59 31.27
N ALA A 13 -13.99 -28.80 30.99
CA ALA A 13 -13.94 -27.35 31.11
C ALA A 13 -13.93 -26.89 32.59
N ASN A 14 -14.71 -27.55 33.45
CA ASN A 14 -14.85 -27.21 34.85
C ASN A 14 -14.46 -28.39 35.79
N PRO A 15 -13.14 -28.67 35.99
CA PRO A 15 -12.71 -29.81 36.78
C PRO A 15 -13.11 -29.72 38.25
N ALA A 16 -13.32 -28.52 38.79
CA ALA A 16 -13.79 -28.32 40.17
C ALA A 16 -15.19 -28.94 40.43
N MET A 17 -16.03 -29.07 39.42
CA MET A 17 -17.34 -29.68 39.54
C MET A 17 -17.28 -31.17 39.85
N LEU A 18 -16.17 -31.85 39.57
CA LEU A 18 -15.97 -33.27 39.90
C LEU A 18 -15.97 -33.53 41.41
N PHE A 19 -15.69 -32.55 42.25
CA PHE A 19 -15.83 -32.70 43.71
C PHE A 19 -17.24 -33.08 44.16
N TRP A 20 -18.27 -32.67 43.41
CA TRP A 20 -19.66 -33.02 43.69
C TRP A 20 -19.98 -34.50 43.44
N LEU A 21 -19.08 -35.29 42.84
CA LEU A 21 -19.20 -36.75 42.80
C LEU A 21 -19.27 -37.34 44.21
N ALA A 22 -18.77 -36.69 45.23
CA ALA A 22 -18.97 -37.08 46.61
C ALA A 22 -20.46 -37.15 47.03
N ALA A 23 -21.36 -36.44 46.37
CA ALA A 23 -22.78 -36.48 46.60
C ALA A 23 -23.41 -37.84 46.25
N VAL A 24 -22.72 -38.70 45.48
CA VAL A 24 -23.11 -40.09 45.20
C VAL A 24 -23.17 -40.91 46.46
N ALA A 25 -22.42 -40.55 47.51
CA ALA A 25 -22.47 -41.21 48.79
C ALA A 25 -23.86 -41.09 49.50
N ALA A 26 -24.58 -40.01 49.26
CA ALA A 26 -25.84 -39.70 49.96
C ALA A 26 -26.94 -40.76 49.68
N PRO A 27 -27.29 -41.13 48.43
CA PRO A 27 -28.28 -42.19 48.16
C PRO A 27 -27.87 -43.53 48.74
N VAL A 28 -26.57 -43.85 48.71
CA VAL A 28 -26.01 -45.09 49.26
C VAL A 28 -26.16 -45.12 50.78
N LEU A 29 -25.81 -44.05 51.47
CA LEU A 29 -25.91 -43.91 52.91
C LEU A 29 -27.40 -43.99 53.37
N ILE A 30 -28.28 -43.30 52.66
CA ILE A 30 -29.74 -43.36 52.93
C ILE A 30 -30.28 -44.78 52.77
N HIS A 31 -29.86 -45.49 51.68
CA HIS A 31 -30.25 -46.88 51.46
C HIS A 31 -29.75 -47.80 52.54
N LEU A 32 -28.53 -47.67 53.00
CA LEU A 32 -27.94 -48.47 54.09
C LEU A 32 -28.60 -48.13 55.43
N TRP A 33 -28.95 -46.85 55.65
CA TRP A 33 -29.58 -46.43 56.90
C TRP A 33 -31.05 -46.93 56.99
N SER A 34 -31.79 -46.91 55.88
CA SER A 34 -33.14 -47.43 55.83
C SER A 34 -33.20 -48.93 56.11
N ARG A 35 -32.17 -49.70 55.73
CA ARG A 35 -32.05 -51.14 55.97
C ARG A 35 -31.90 -51.50 57.47
N ARG A 36 -31.41 -50.65 58.35
CA ARG A 36 -31.21 -50.91 59.79
C ARG A 36 -32.45 -50.76 60.66
N ARG A 37 -33.60 -50.35 60.12
CA ARG A 37 -34.82 -50.05 60.89
C ARG A 37 -35.83 -51.18 60.98
N TYR A 38 -35.60 -52.39 60.42
CA TYR A 38 -36.52 -53.53 60.56
C TYR A 38 -36.13 -54.40 61.75
N ARG A 39 -36.97 -54.35 62.82
CA ARG A 39 -36.90 -55.32 63.91
C ARG A 39 -37.77 -56.54 63.52
N GLU A 40 -37.12 -57.73 63.49
CA GLU A 40 -37.77 -59.00 63.30
C GLU A 40 -38.59 -59.34 64.58
N ALA A 41 -39.90 -59.53 64.49
CA ALA A 41 -40.75 -60.04 65.54
C ALA A 41 -41.15 -61.46 65.14
N PRO A 42 -40.85 -62.50 65.94
CA PRO A 42 -41.19 -63.89 65.62
C PRO A 42 -42.71 -64.13 65.81
N TRP A 43 -43.41 -64.61 64.81
CA TRP A 43 -44.77 -64.97 64.86
C TRP A 43 -44.98 -66.40 64.34
N ALA A 44 -45.86 -67.27 65.05
CA ALA A 44 -45.95 -68.70 64.94
C ALA A 44 -46.57 -69.31 63.67
N ALA A 45 -47.00 -68.55 62.66
CA ALA A 45 -47.60 -69.04 61.41
C ALA A 45 -46.77 -68.86 60.15
N MET A 46 -45.46 -68.87 60.22
CA MET A 46 -44.53 -68.36 59.24
C MET A 46 -44.00 -69.32 58.16
N GLU A 47 -44.24 -70.62 58.27
CA GLU A 47 -43.68 -71.62 57.36
C GLU A 47 -44.21 -71.56 55.92
N TYR A 48 -45.50 -71.32 55.77
CA TYR A 48 -46.16 -71.24 54.43
C TYR A 48 -45.97 -69.87 53.72
N LEU A 49 -45.76 -68.81 54.50
CA LEU A 49 -45.53 -67.49 53.98
C LEU A 49 -44.05 -67.26 53.49
N LEU A 50 -43.14 -68.03 54.09
CA LEU A 50 -41.65 -67.91 53.78
C LEU A 50 -41.38 -68.28 52.30
N ALA A 51 -42.07 -69.28 51.72
CA ALA A 51 -41.85 -69.67 50.32
C ALA A 51 -42.33 -68.62 49.31
N ALA A 52 -43.47 -67.97 49.61
CA ALA A 52 -44.00 -66.87 48.77
C ALA A 52 -43.24 -65.56 48.98
N PHE A 53 -42.75 -65.28 50.22
CA PHE A 53 -41.96 -64.13 50.54
C PHE A 53 -40.55 -64.14 49.84
N ARG A 54 -39.91 -65.32 49.78
CA ARG A 54 -38.57 -65.47 49.14
C ARG A 54 -38.66 -65.16 47.65
N ARG A 55 -39.69 -65.44 46.93
CA ARG A 55 -39.86 -65.08 45.53
C ARG A 55 -40.20 -63.59 45.34
N ARG A 56 -41.01 -62.99 46.22
CA ARG A 56 -41.29 -61.57 46.21
C ARG A 56 -40.13 -60.73 46.73
N ALA A 57 -39.42 -61.17 47.73
CA ALA A 57 -38.27 -60.44 48.29
C ALA A 57 -37.16 -60.21 47.26
N ARG A 58 -36.82 -61.21 46.44
CA ARG A 58 -35.82 -61.05 45.37
C ARG A 58 -36.25 -59.95 44.37
N ARG A 59 -37.50 -59.88 44.04
CA ARG A 59 -38.06 -58.87 43.13
C ARG A 59 -38.02 -57.46 43.76
N VAL A 60 -38.41 -57.31 44.99
CA VAL A 60 -38.36 -56.05 45.72
C VAL A 60 -36.92 -55.56 45.92
N TYR A 61 -35.99 -56.50 46.22
CA TYR A 61 -34.57 -56.16 46.28
C TYR A 61 -34.03 -55.67 44.92
N LEU A 62 -34.43 -56.26 43.83
CA LEU A 62 -34.04 -55.91 42.48
C LEU A 62 -34.63 -54.54 42.08
N GLU A 63 -35.86 -54.27 42.45
CA GLU A 63 -36.57 -52.98 42.22
C GLU A 63 -35.90 -51.85 43.04
N GLN A 64 -35.58 -52.05 44.30
CA GLN A 64 -34.88 -51.10 45.16
C GLN A 64 -33.44 -50.87 44.68
N PHE A 65 -32.72 -51.90 44.25
CA PHE A 65 -31.41 -51.78 43.69
C PHE A 65 -31.41 -51.01 42.36
N LEU A 66 -32.42 -51.23 41.50
CA LEU A 66 -32.55 -50.52 40.23
C LEU A 66 -32.81 -49.04 40.47
N LEU A 67 -33.72 -48.68 41.40
CA LEU A 67 -33.96 -47.28 41.78
C LEU A 67 -32.72 -46.60 42.36
N LEU A 68 -31.97 -47.30 43.20
CA LEU A 68 -30.72 -46.81 43.75
C LEU A 68 -29.67 -46.55 42.63
N ALA A 69 -29.54 -47.49 41.68
CA ALA A 69 -28.67 -47.36 40.55
C ALA A 69 -29.03 -46.15 39.66
N ILE A 70 -30.33 -45.95 39.38
CA ILE A 70 -30.79 -44.79 38.61
C ILE A 70 -30.49 -43.49 39.32
N ARG A 71 -30.67 -43.37 40.64
CA ARG A 71 -30.36 -42.17 41.43
C ARG A 71 -28.87 -41.86 41.44
N ILE A 72 -28.00 -42.86 41.56
CA ILE A 72 -26.55 -42.69 41.44
C ILE A 72 -26.18 -42.20 40.05
N LEU A 73 -26.73 -42.82 39.01
CA LEU A 73 -26.48 -42.48 37.63
C LEU A 73 -26.94 -41.05 37.31
N LEU A 74 -28.02 -40.60 37.90
CA LEU A 74 -28.57 -39.27 37.78
C LEU A 74 -27.64 -38.21 38.37
N ILE A 75 -27.10 -38.45 39.61
CA ILE A 75 -26.15 -37.55 40.22
C ILE A 75 -24.86 -37.49 39.38
N VAL A 76 -24.34 -38.64 38.91
CA VAL A 76 -23.18 -38.68 38.03
C VAL A 76 -23.41 -37.92 36.75
N ALA A 77 -24.58 -38.06 36.09
CA ALA A 77 -24.91 -37.34 34.87
C ALA A 77 -25.03 -35.84 35.08
N VAL A 78 -25.60 -35.39 36.23
CA VAL A 78 -25.63 -33.94 36.57
C VAL A 78 -24.21 -33.40 36.75
N VAL A 79 -23.38 -34.07 37.50
CA VAL A 79 -22.00 -33.61 37.75
C VAL A 79 -21.20 -33.61 36.48
N LEU A 80 -21.30 -34.63 35.63
CA LEU A 80 -20.62 -34.67 34.35
C LEU A 80 -21.14 -33.60 33.38
N ALA A 81 -22.46 -33.33 33.37
CA ALA A 81 -23.04 -32.23 32.55
C ALA A 81 -22.49 -30.86 33.01
N ALA A 82 -22.42 -30.63 34.33
CA ALA A 82 -21.87 -29.41 34.92
C ALA A 82 -20.34 -29.26 34.74
N ALA A 83 -19.62 -30.39 34.63
CA ALA A 83 -18.17 -30.42 34.37
C ALA A 83 -17.84 -30.10 32.88
N GLU A 84 -18.84 -30.05 32.00
CA GLU A 84 -18.74 -29.73 30.57
C GLU A 84 -17.61 -30.48 29.85
N PRO A 85 -17.71 -31.83 29.73
CA PRO A 85 -16.74 -32.60 28.99
C PRO A 85 -16.83 -32.29 27.50
N TYR A 86 -15.69 -32.13 26.84
CA TYR A 86 -15.61 -31.88 25.41
C TYR A 86 -14.64 -32.84 24.72
N LEU A 87 -14.98 -33.25 23.51
CA LEU A 87 -14.11 -33.99 22.60
C LEU A 87 -13.66 -33.07 21.48
N ARG A 88 -12.35 -32.88 21.35
CA ARG A 88 -11.77 -32.18 20.21
C ARG A 88 -11.32 -33.19 19.18
N PRO A 89 -11.77 -33.10 17.91
CA PRO A 89 -11.13 -33.84 16.84
C PRO A 89 -9.72 -33.22 16.65
N THR A 90 -8.69 -33.95 16.93
CA THR A 90 -7.33 -33.57 16.58
C THR A 90 -7.14 -33.91 15.11
N VAL A 91 -7.35 -32.94 14.24
CA VAL A 91 -6.87 -33.02 12.87
C VAL A 91 -5.34 -32.89 12.95
N GLY A 92 -4.65 -34.02 12.79
CA GLY A 92 -3.19 -34.10 12.94
C GLY A 92 -2.75 -34.00 14.39
N ALA A 93 -2.69 -35.15 15.09
CA ALA A 93 -2.04 -35.24 16.39
C ALA A 93 -0.59 -34.79 16.25
N LEU A 94 -0.25 -33.64 16.86
CA LEU A 94 1.15 -33.32 17.14
C LEU A 94 1.71 -34.47 18.01
N PRO A 95 2.85 -35.08 17.65
CA PRO A 95 3.50 -36.03 18.52
C PRO A 95 3.74 -35.35 19.89
N LEU A 96 3.39 -36.01 20.96
CA LEU A 96 3.67 -35.58 22.32
C LEU A 96 5.20 -35.39 22.47
N GLY A 97 5.68 -34.12 22.28
CA GLY A 97 7.10 -33.78 22.35
C GLY A 97 7.65 -33.00 21.14
N GLY A 98 6.88 -32.77 20.06
CA GLY A 98 7.34 -32.01 18.92
C GLY A 98 7.40 -30.49 19.19
N ARG A 99 8.46 -29.81 18.71
CA ARG A 99 8.63 -28.35 18.76
C ARG A 99 7.86 -27.72 17.60
N THR A 100 7.29 -26.55 17.86
CA THR A 100 6.52 -25.81 16.88
C THR A 100 7.28 -24.58 16.38
N HIS A 101 7.34 -24.38 15.08
CA HIS A 101 7.81 -23.13 14.49
C HIS A 101 6.63 -22.17 14.32
N ARG A 102 6.68 -21.05 15.00
CA ARG A 102 5.68 -19.99 14.94
C ARG A 102 6.18 -18.83 14.14
N VAL A 103 5.51 -18.55 13.02
CA VAL A 103 5.76 -17.40 12.17
C VAL A 103 4.74 -16.32 12.54
N LEU A 104 5.24 -15.23 13.12
CA LEU A 104 4.44 -14.07 13.48
C LEU A 104 4.48 -13.08 12.32
N VAL A 105 3.34 -12.84 11.68
CA VAL A 105 3.18 -11.89 10.57
C VAL A 105 2.35 -10.73 11.10
N LEU A 106 3.03 -9.61 11.41
CA LEU A 106 2.38 -8.40 11.85
C LEU A 106 2.09 -7.51 10.64
N ASP A 107 0.86 -7.05 10.55
CA ASP A 107 0.47 -6.04 9.57
C ASP A 107 1.12 -4.70 9.90
N GLY A 108 1.95 -4.22 8.99
CA GLY A 108 2.71 -2.99 9.12
C GLY A 108 2.14 -1.83 8.30
N SER A 109 0.94 -1.97 7.71
CA SER A 109 0.28 -0.90 6.98
C SER A 109 -0.07 0.28 7.87
N TYR A 110 -0.28 1.45 7.27
CA TYR A 110 -0.64 2.61 8.08
C TYR A 110 -2.08 2.58 8.63
N SER A 111 -2.97 1.74 8.08
CA SER A 111 -4.29 1.49 8.67
C SER A 111 -4.20 0.92 10.09
N MET A 112 -3.11 0.20 10.39
CA MET A 112 -2.78 -0.27 11.74
C MET A 112 -2.39 0.86 12.71
N CYS A 113 -2.10 2.06 12.23
CA CYS A 113 -1.93 3.26 13.06
C CYS A 113 -3.26 3.80 13.61
N TYR A 114 -4.40 3.31 13.11
CA TYR A 114 -5.73 3.70 13.62
C TYR A 114 -5.82 3.42 15.12
N ARG A 115 -6.32 4.42 15.86
CA ARG A 115 -6.40 4.43 17.33
C ARG A 115 -7.85 4.32 17.79
N PRO A 116 -8.39 3.11 17.95
CA PRO A 116 -9.78 2.93 18.40
C PRO A 116 -10.01 3.39 19.85
N SER A 117 -8.95 3.43 20.66
CA SER A 117 -8.93 3.85 22.05
C SER A 117 -7.61 4.58 22.35
N ASP A 118 -7.01 4.36 23.50
CA ASP A 118 -5.70 4.94 23.87
C ASP A 118 -4.51 4.29 23.14
N ARG A 119 -4.74 3.16 22.46
CA ARG A 119 -3.70 2.39 21.74
C ARG A 119 -4.05 2.23 20.29
N THR A 120 -3.01 2.14 19.46
CA THR A 120 -3.15 1.82 18.03
C THR A 120 -3.39 0.32 17.84
N ARG A 121 -4.00 -0.05 16.70
CA ARG A 121 -4.12 -1.47 16.31
C ARG A 121 -2.75 -2.15 16.25
N PHE A 122 -1.72 -1.44 15.81
CA PHE A 122 -0.35 -1.95 15.75
C PHE A 122 0.23 -2.27 17.15
N GLU A 123 -0.01 -1.39 18.14
CA GLU A 123 0.37 -1.66 19.53
C GLU A 123 -0.34 -2.90 20.09
N LEU A 124 -1.64 -3.06 19.79
CA LEU A 124 -2.40 -4.26 20.15
C LEU A 124 -1.82 -5.52 19.48
N ALA A 125 -1.45 -5.43 18.19
CA ALA A 125 -0.79 -6.53 17.48
C ALA A 125 0.54 -6.94 18.15
N LYS A 126 1.36 -5.96 18.56
CA LYS A 126 2.61 -6.20 19.28
C LYS A 126 2.37 -6.87 20.64
N ASP A 127 1.38 -6.44 21.39
CA ASP A 127 1.02 -7.03 22.68
C ASP A 127 0.59 -8.49 22.51
N LEU A 128 -0.22 -8.79 21.51
CA LEU A 128 -0.63 -10.16 21.20
C LEU A 128 0.55 -11.02 20.73
N ALA A 129 1.42 -10.48 19.90
CA ALA A 129 2.63 -11.16 19.46
C ALA A 129 3.52 -11.55 20.67
N ARG A 130 3.70 -10.62 21.64
CA ARG A 130 4.42 -10.92 22.90
C ARG A 130 3.73 -12.02 23.71
N GLN A 131 2.41 -11.98 23.84
CA GLN A 131 1.64 -13.00 24.55
C GLN A 131 1.80 -14.38 23.87
N ILE A 132 1.74 -14.46 22.54
CA ILE A 132 1.96 -15.68 21.79
C ILE A 132 3.35 -16.28 22.07
N VAL A 133 4.39 -15.42 22.11
CA VAL A 133 5.76 -15.83 22.42
C VAL A 133 5.88 -16.30 23.86
N GLN A 134 5.34 -15.55 24.84
CA GLN A 134 5.43 -15.87 26.27
C GLN A 134 4.66 -17.14 26.66
N GLN A 135 3.53 -17.42 25.99
CA GLN A 135 2.72 -18.62 26.22
C GLN A 135 3.25 -19.87 25.49
N SER A 136 4.31 -19.72 24.72
CA SER A 136 4.90 -20.81 23.95
C SER A 136 5.69 -21.77 24.83
N ARG A 137 5.90 -22.98 24.34
CA ARG A 137 6.68 -24.00 25.05
C ARG A 137 8.16 -23.72 24.88
N GLN A 138 8.95 -24.12 25.88
CA GLN A 138 10.40 -24.06 25.80
C GLN A 138 10.91 -24.92 24.62
N GLY A 139 11.68 -24.30 23.73
CA GLY A 139 12.22 -24.93 22.52
C GLY A 139 11.36 -24.75 21.25
N ASP A 140 10.23 -24.05 21.32
CA ASP A 140 9.56 -23.57 20.11
C ASP A 140 10.45 -22.54 19.38
N ALA A 141 10.31 -22.48 18.06
CA ALA A 141 11.07 -21.56 17.23
C ALA A 141 10.17 -20.41 16.74
N PHE A 142 10.75 -19.22 16.57
CA PHE A 142 10.02 -18.01 16.19
C PHE A 142 10.65 -17.34 14.99
N THR A 143 9.81 -16.89 14.07
CA THR A 143 10.15 -16.02 12.95
C THR A 143 9.23 -14.80 12.96
N LEU A 144 9.76 -13.61 12.68
CA LEU A 144 9.01 -12.36 12.70
C LEU A 144 9.04 -11.72 11.33
N VAL A 145 7.86 -11.48 10.79
CA VAL A 145 7.65 -10.83 9.49
C VAL A 145 6.79 -9.59 9.67
N LEU A 146 7.21 -8.49 9.09
CA LEU A 146 6.39 -7.29 8.95
C LEU A 146 5.76 -7.32 7.56
N MET A 147 4.43 -7.42 7.51
CA MET A 147 3.65 -7.39 6.29
C MET A 147 3.49 -5.94 5.85
N ALA A 148 4.11 -5.59 4.74
CA ALA A 148 4.13 -4.26 4.14
C ALA A 148 4.34 -4.38 2.63
N SER A 149 4.52 -3.30 1.94
CA SER A 149 4.90 -3.27 0.52
C SER A 149 6.25 -2.57 0.35
N PRO A 150 7.37 -3.34 0.16
CA PRO A 150 7.50 -4.80 0.18
C PRO A 150 7.51 -5.40 1.60
N PRO A 151 7.17 -6.71 1.78
CA PRO A 151 7.22 -7.38 3.07
C PRO A 151 8.66 -7.59 3.53
N ARG A 152 8.89 -7.55 4.86
CA ARG A 152 10.21 -7.63 5.47
C ARG A 152 10.27 -8.75 6.50
N ALA A 153 11.23 -9.66 6.36
CA ALA A 153 11.60 -10.58 7.43
C ALA A 153 12.47 -9.81 8.46
N VAL A 154 11.93 -9.57 9.63
CA VAL A 154 12.64 -8.88 10.73
C VAL A 154 13.56 -9.88 11.43
N VAL A 155 13.01 -11.05 11.76
CA VAL A 155 13.78 -12.21 12.22
C VAL A 155 13.54 -13.31 11.19
N GLY A 156 14.48 -13.48 10.25
CA GLY A 156 14.35 -14.42 9.13
C GLY A 156 14.83 -15.84 9.46
N THR A 157 15.80 -15.99 10.35
CA THR A 157 16.24 -17.28 10.89
C THR A 157 15.42 -17.60 12.15
N PRO A 158 14.88 -18.83 12.30
CA PRO A 158 14.06 -19.15 13.46
C PRO A 158 14.82 -18.99 14.78
N ALA A 159 14.39 -18.07 15.63
CA ALA A 159 14.91 -17.86 16.97
C ALA A 159 14.35 -18.92 17.93
N LEU A 160 15.20 -19.63 18.65
CA LEU A 160 14.81 -20.68 19.62
C LEU A 160 14.56 -20.13 21.03
N GLU A 161 15.03 -18.92 21.30
CA GLU A 161 14.89 -18.26 22.59
C GLU A 161 13.96 -17.05 22.50
N PRO A 162 12.93 -16.94 23.36
CA PRO A 162 12.06 -15.77 23.42
C PRO A 162 12.81 -14.43 23.62
N ALA A 163 13.94 -14.47 24.32
CA ALA A 163 14.78 -13.30 24.58
C ALA A 163 15.34 -12.64 23.30
N LEU A 164 15.44 -13.39 22.20
CA LEU A 164 15.93 -12.87 20.91
C LEU A 164 14.84 -12.20 20.09
N ILE A 165 13.57 -12.59 20.25
CA ILE A 165 12.48 -12.06 19.43
C ILE A 165 11.68 -10.94 20.11
N LEU A 166 11.58 -10.95 21.45
CA LEU A 166 10.83 -9.94 22.18
C LEU A 166 11.34 -8.50 21.94
N PRO A 167 12.67 -8.22 21.98
CA PRO A 167 13.19 -6.91 21.66
C PRO A 167 12.89 -6.47 20.22
N GLU A 168 12.90 -7.41 19.27
CA GLU A 168 12.58 -7.12 17.87
C GLU A 168 11.10 -6.74 17.69
N ILE A 169 10.19 -7.43 18.40
CA ILE A 169 8.76 -7.05 18.45
C ILE A 169 8.61 -5.63 19.02
N ASP A 170 9.35 -5.32 20.09
CA ASP A 170 9.28 -4.01 20.75
C ASP A 170 9.82 -2.88 19.85
N ALA A 171 10.85 -3.17 19.06
CA ALA A 171 11.47 -2.22 18.15
C ALA A 171 10.65 -1.97 16.86
N LEU A 172 9.66 -2.82 16.55
CA LEU A 172 8.83 -2.65 15.36
C LEU A 172 8.09 -1.32 15.37
N GLN A 173 8.10 -0.68 14.20
CA GLN A 173 7.32 0.52 13.89
C GLN A 173 6.41 0.23 12.69
N PRO A 174 5.18 0.76 12.66
CA PRO A 174 4.34 0.67 11.48
C PRO A 174 4.98 1.47 10.33
N MET A 175 4.76 1.01 9.12
CA MET A 175 5.18 1.72 7.92
C MET A 175 4.01 2.52 7.36
N HIS A 176 4.28 3.63 6.66
CA HIS A 176 3.22 4.39 6.01
C HIS A 176 2.86 3.84 4.61
N THR A 177 3.11 2.55 4.38
CA THR A 177 2.78 1.83 3.14
C THR A 177 1.49 1.03 3.29
N SER A 178 0.97 0.52 2.17
CA SER A 178 0.00 -0.58 2.13
C SER A 178 0.68 -1.93 2.36
N ILE A 179 -0.07 -3.02 2.33
CA ILE A 179 0.46 -4.39 2.36
C ILE A 179 0.57 -4.98 0.94
N ASP A 180 1.57 -5.86 0.75
CA ASP A 180 1.63 -6.77 -0.39
C ASP A 180 1.39 -8.20 0.12
N LEU A 181 0.11 -8.60 0.14
CA LEU A 181 -0.31 -9.90 0.63
C LEU A 181 0.29 -11.07 -0.18
N PRO A 182 0.31 -11.05 -1.54
CA PRO A 182 0.95 -12.07 -2.34
C PRO A 182 2.44 -12.25 -2.05
N ALA A 183 3.19 -11.16 -2.00
CA ALA A 183 4.62 -11.21 -1.67
C ALA A 183 4.85 -11.67 -0.23
N THR A 184 3.97 -11.30 0.71
CA THR A 184 4.03 -11.76 2.12
C THR A 184 3.84 -13.27 2.21
N VAL A 185 2.83 -13.84 1.55
CA VAL A 185 2.60 -15.29 1.53
C VAL A 185 3.80 -16.03 0.92
N ALA A 186 4.36 -15.50 -0.18
CA ALA A 186 5.56 -16.06 -0.80
C ALA A 186 6.78 -16.01 0.13
N LEU A 187 6.97 -14.92 0.88
CA LEU A 187 8.04 -14.77 1.86
C LEU A 187 7.87 -15.77 3.02
N VAL A 188 6.67 -15.82 3.63
CA VAL A 188 6.37 -16.74 4.74
C VAL A 188 6.63 -18.19 4.34
N ARG A 189 6.20 -18.59 3.13
CA ARG A 189 6.45 -19.94 2.63
C ARG A 189 7.95 -20.25 2.53
N ARG A 190 8.75 -19.33 2.00
CA ARG A 190 10.22 -19.48 1.94
C ARG A 190 10.84 -19.63 3.32
N LEU A 191 10.35 -18.85 4.31
CA LEU A 191 10.84 -18.90 5.70
C LEU A 191 10.46 -20.20 6.42
N ILE A 192 9.41 -20.89 5.98
CA ILE A 192 9.03 -22.21 6.51
C ILE A 192 9.85 -23.32 5.83
N GLU A 193 10.08 -23.23 4.52
CA GLU A 193 10.77 -24.24 3.72
C GLU A 193 12.29 -24.29 4.00
N ALA A 194 12.93 -23.13 4.24
CA ALA A 194 14.38 -23.03 4.43
C ALA A 194 14.91 -23.76 5.69
N PRO A 195 14.29 -23.64 6.88
CA PRO A 195 14.82 -24.25 8.11
C PRO A 195 14.57 -25.76 8.26
N GLN A 196 13.71 -26.36 7.42
CA GLN A 196 13.37 -27.79 7.55
C GLN A 196 14.58 -28.71 7.52
N ARG A 197 15.68 -28.28 6.88
CA ARG A 197 16.94 -29.05 6.81
C ARG A 197 17.85 -28.84 8.04
N GLU A 198 17.74 -27.67 8.66
CA GLU A 198 18.63 -27.27 9.77
C GLU A 198 18.05 -27.58 11.15
N LEU A 199 16.72 -27.65 11.25
CA LEU A 199 16.00 -27.85 12.51
C LEU A 199 15.06 -29.07 12.45
N PRO A 200 15.59 -30.31 12.39
CA PRO A 200 14.77 -31.52 12.20
C PRO A 200 13.84 -31.83 13.40
N HIS A 201 14.00 -31.13 14.51
CA HIS A 201 13.16 -31.27 15.71
C HIS A 201 11.84 -30.47 15.62
N ILE A 202 11.70 -29.61 14.64
CA ILE A 202 10.44 -28.87 14.37
C ILE A 202 9.51 -29.80 13.58
N THR A 203 8.37 -30.11 14.17
CA THR A 203 7.40 -31.06 13.61
C THR A 203 6.13 -30.38 13.11
N ALA A 204 5.91 -29.13 13.48
CA ALA A 204 4.73 -28.36 13.10
C ALA A 204 5.06 -26.89 12.85
N HIS A 205 4.30 -26.28 11.95
CA HIS A 205 4.37 -24.86 11.66
C HIS A 205 3.02 -24.19 11.96
N GLU A 206 3.05 -23.04 12.60
CA GLU A 206 1.90 -22.16 12.83
C GLU A 206 2.22 -20.77 12.28
N VAL A 207 1.32 -20.19 11.49
CA VAL A 207 1.46 -18.84 10.96
C VAL A 207 0.34 -17.97 11.53
N TYR A 208 0.72 -16.94 12.26
CA TYR A 208 -0.19 -15.98 12.86
C TYR A 208 -0.19 -14.70 12.04
N PHE A 209 -1.30 -14.38 11.39
CA PHE A 209 -1.51 -13.07 10.78
C PHE A 209 -2.24 -12.18 11.78
N LEU A 210 -1.57 -11.12 12.25
CA LEU A 210 -2.13 -10.11 13.14
C LEU A 210 -2.40 -8.85 12.30
N THR A 211 -3.66 -8.58 11.98
CA THR A 211 -4.05 -7.58 10.97
C THR A 211 -5.43 -7.01 11.29
N ASP A 212 -5.76 -5.87 10.70
CA ASP A 212 -7.08 -5.24 10.81
C ASP A 212 -8.03 -5.61 9.66
N LEU A 213 -7.64 -6.50 8.76
CA LEU A 213 -8.40 -6.91 7.59
C LEU A 213 -8.97 -5.73 6.77
N CYS A 214 -8.19 -4.67 6.62
CA CYS A 214 -8.54 -3.56 5.76
C CYS A 214 -8.68 -4.03 4.31
N GLY A 215 -9.86 -3.79 3.70
CA GLY A 215 -10.21 -4.34 2.39
C GLY A 215 -9.26 -3.94 1.27
N GLN A 216 -8.69 -2.75 1.34
CA GLN A 216 -7.78 -2.24 0.31
C GLN A 216 -6.50 -3.09 0.20
N GLY A 217 -5.93 -3.51 1.33
CA GLY A 217 -4.73 -4.35 1.33
C GLY A 217 -5.05 -5.85 1.18
N TRP A 218 -6.18 -6.32 1.73
CA TRP A 218 -6.55 -7.73 1.77
C TRP A 218 -7.30 -8.22 0.52
N LEU A 219 -7.83 -7.33 -0.33
CA LEU A 219 -8.44 -7.66 -1.63
C LEU A 219 -7.48 -7.30 -2.77
N PRO A 220 -6.45 -8.12 -3.06
CA PRO A 220 -5.44 -7.77 -4.03
C PRO A 220 -6.03 -7.71 -5.44
N ARG A 221 -5.87 -6.59 -6.11
CA ARG A 221 -6.32 -6.37 -7.50
C ARG A 221 -5.29 -6.92 -8.48
N LEU A 222 -5.30 -8.22 -8.68
CA LEU A 222 -4.34 -8.92 -9.54
C LEU A 222 -4.98 -9.31 -10.89
N ALA A 223 -4.14 -9.43 -11.91
CA ALA A 223 -4.55 -10.08 -13.15
C ALA A 223 -4.95 -11.56 -12.88
N PRO A 224 -5.85 -12.16 -13.68
CA PRO A 224 -6.39 -13.50 -13.42
C PRO A 224 -5.33 -14.57 -13.18
N ASP A 225 -4.25 -14.56 -13.95
CA ASP A 225 -3.15 -15.54 -13.84
C ASP A 225 -2.36 -15.36 -12.53
N ALA A 226 -2.07 -14.10 -12.15
CA ALA A 226 -1.39 -13.77 -10.90
C ALA A 226 -2.27 -14.12 -9.69
N MET A 227 -3.58 -13.90 -9.75
CA MET A 227 -4.53 -14.30 -8.73
C MET A 227 -4.56 -15.83 -8.56
N GLN A 228 -4.55 -16.58 -9.66
CA GLN A 228 -4.52 -18.03 -9.61
C GLN A 228 -3.21 -18.54 -8.99
N GLN A 229 -2.08 -17.92 -9.34
CA GLN A 229 -0.78 -18.23 -8.74
C GLN A 229 -0.77 -17.96 -7.24
N PHE A 230 -1.29 -16.81 -6.80
CA PHE A 230 -1.41 -16.45 -5.40
C PHE A 230 -2.26 -17.46 -4.63
N ARG A 231 -3.42 -17.85 -5.14
CA ARG A 231 -4.28 -18.88 -4.52
C ARG A 231 -3.58 -20.24 -4.39
N ARG A 232 -2.80 -20.64 -5.40
CA ARG A 232 -1.97 -21.87 -5.33
C ARG A 232 -0.91 -21.78 -4.24
N GLN A 233 -0.26 -20.62 -4.09
CA GLN A 233 0.75 -20.41 -3.06
C GLN A 233 0.15 -20.45 -1.66
N THR A 234 -1.02 -19.83 -1.47
CA THR A 234 -1.72 -19.86 -0.18
C THR A 234 -2.22 -21.26 0.18
N ALA A 235 -2.75 -22.00 -0.80
CA ALA A 235 -3.16 -23.40 -0.59
C ALA A 235 -1.96 -24.29 -0.20
N ALA A 236 -0.80 -24.08 -0.82
CA ALA A 236 0.43 -24.79 -0.46
C ALA A 236 0.91 -24.43 0.96
N LEU A 237 0.81 -23.16 1.35
CA LEU A 237 1.12 -22.72 2.73
C LEU A 237 0.19 -23.40 3.74
N ALA A 238 -1.11 -23.48 3.45
CA ALA A 238 -2.10 -24.11 4.34
C ALA A 238 -1.89 -25.64 4.50
N GLN A 239 -1.24 -26.28 3.53
CA GLN A 239 -0.84 -27.70 3.67
C GLN A 239 0.40 -27.88 4.57
N GLN A 240 1.28 -26.89 4.62
CA GLN A 240 2.53 -26.95 5.39
C GLN A 240 2.39 -26.38 6.81
N ALA A 241 1.45 -25.44 7.02
CA ALA A 241 1.29 -24.72 8.26
C ALA A 241 -0.18 -24.52 8.64
N ARG A 242 -0.45 -24.45 9.94
CA ARG A 242 -1.76 -23.98 10.45
C ARG A 242 -1.82 -22.48 10.40
N ILE A 243 -2.76 -21.94 9.64
CA ILE A 243 -2.96 -20.51 9.50
C ILE A 243 -3.92 -20.03 10.58
N LYS A 244 -3.49 -19.05 11.37
CA LYS A 244 -4.27 -18.38 12.40
C LYS A 244 -4.37 -16.90 12.03
N LEU A 245 -5.58 -16.41 11.90
CA LEU A 245 -5.88 -15.03 11.55
C LEU A 245 -6.44 -14.32 12.78
N VAL A 246 -5.69 -13.36 13.28
CA VAL A 246 -6.08 -12.53 14.42
C VAL A 246 -6.56 -11.21 13.88
N ASP A 247 -7.85 -10.96 14.03
CA ASP A 247 -8.53 -9.79 13.51
C ASP A 247 -8.59 -8.67 14.55
N LEU A 248 -7.97 -7.55 14.22
CA LEU A 248 -7.91 -6.32 15.03
C LEU A 248 -8.78 -5.21 14.43
N GLY A 249 -9.49 -5.51 13.33
CA GLY A 249 -10.36 -4.59 12.63
C GLY A 249 -11.65 -4.28 13.37
N GLN A 250 -12.35 -3.27 12.89
CA GLN A 250 -13.66 -2.84 13.39
C GLN A 250 -14.54 -2.44 12.21
N ASP A 251 -15.81 -2.86 12.22
CA ASP A 251 -16.77 -2.59 11.14
C ASP A 251 -17.18 -1.11 11.00
N SER A 252 -16.87 -0.27 11.98
CA SER A 252 -17.33 1.12 12.08
C SER A 252 -16.19 2.12 12.27
N ALA A 253 -15.04 1.87 11.67
CA ALA A 253 -13.94 2.84 11.70
C ALA A 253 -14.28 4.04 10.80
N ASP A 254 -14.44 5.23 11.40
CA ASP A 254 -14.58 6.49 10.67
C ASP A 254 -13.20 7.09 10.42
N ASN A 255 -12.97 7.61 9.21
CA ASN A 255 -11.70 8.22 8.84
C ASN A 255 -11.90 9.39 7.89
N LEU A 256 -11.08 10.43 8.06
CA LEU A 256 -11.00 11.62 7.22
C LEU A 256 -9.57 11.79 6.74
N ALA A 257 -9.33 11.84 5.45
CA ALA A 257 -7.98 12.01 4.92
C ALA A 257 -7.82 13.26 4.06
N VAL A 258 -6.64 13.86 4.10
CA VAL A 258 -6.21 14.88 3.14
C VAL A 258 -5.73 14.18 1.87
N THR A 259 -6.59 14.19 0.84
CA THR A 259 -6.35 13.40 -0.39
C THR A 259 -5.51 14.14 -1.42
N ASP A 260 -5.59 15.50 -1.45
CA ASP A 260 -4.81 16.29 -2.39
C ASP A 260 -4.36 17.62 -1.78
N LEU A 261 -3.19 18.08 -2.21
CA LEU A 261 -2.62 19.40 -1.89
C LEU A 261 -1.89 19.89 -3.13
N ARG A 262 -2.39 20.97 -3.72
CA ARG A 262 -1.81 21.52 -4.95
C ARG A 262 -1.86 23.04 -4.96
N VAL A 263 -0.96 23.65 -5.71
CA VAL A 263 -1.00 25.08 -6.04
C VAL A 263 -1.62 25.22 -7.43
N GLN A 264 -2.66 26.05 -7.55
CA GLN A 264 -3.35 26.24 -8.83
C GLN A 264 -2.45 26.87 -9.88
N GLN A 265 -1.53 27.76 -9.46
CA GLN A 265 -0.58 28.37 -10.35
C GLN A 265 0.55 27.40 -10.68
N PRO A 266 0.80 27.11 -11.97
CA PRO A 266 1.87 26.20 -12.38
C PRO A 266 3.29 26.75 -12.10
N ILE A 267 3.41 28.06 -11.88
CA ILE A 267 4.65 28.76 -11.58
C ILE A 267 4.34 29.79 -10.49
N VAL A 268 5.12 29.75 -9.42
CA VAL A 268 4.99 30.67 -8.29
C VAL A 268 6.21 31.60 -8.29
N VAL A 269 5.94 32.91 -8.24
CA VAL A 269 6.97 33.95 -8.17
C VAL A 269 6.82 34.77 -6.89
N PRO A 270 7.91 35.34 -6.35
CA PRO A 270 7.82 36.18 -5.16
C PRO A 270 6.90 37.39 -5.36
N GLY A 271 6.19 37.73 -4.32
CA GLY A 271 5.29 38.87 -4.31
C GLY A 271 3.90 38.65 -4.93
N GLN A 272 3.68 37.51 -5.59
CA GLN A 272 2.36 37.13 -6.11
C GLN A 272 1.62 36.23 -5.12
N THR A 273 0.28 36.39 -5.06
CA THR A 273 -0.59 35.54 -4.26
C THR A 273 -0.87 34.26 -5.04
N ALA A 274 -0.52 33.13 -4.45
CA ALA A 274 -0.83 31.80 -4.95
C ALA A 274 -2.07 31.23 -4.27
N GLN A 275 -2.88 30.48 -5.04
CA GLN A 275 -4.03 29.74 -4.51
C GLN A 275 -3.61 28.30 -4.23
N VAL A 276 -3.72 27.91 -2.96
CA VAL A 276 -3.39 26.56 -2.51
C VAL A 276 -4.69 25.82 -2.25
N GLU A 277 -4.90 24.77 -3.01
CA GLU A 277 -6.10 23.94 -2.94
C GLU A 277 -5.81 22.69 -2.13
N VAL A 278 -6.67 22.42 -1.15
CA VAL A 278 -6.61 21.27 -0.25
C VAL A 278 -7.90 20.47 -0.39
N SER A 279 -7.81 19.22 -0.78
CA SER A 279 -8.96 18.31 -0.87
C SER A 279 -8.93 17.30 0.27
N LEU A 280 -10.10 17.14 0.92
CA LEU A 280 -10.32 16.17 1.97
C LEU A 280 -11.43 15.20 1.56
N ARG A 281 -11.29 13.94 1.92
CA ARG A 281 -12.32 12.93 1.71
C ARG A 281 -12.71 12.28 3.02
N ASN A 282 -14.01 12.21 3.25
CA ASN A 282 -14.58 11.45 4.35
C ASN A 282 -14.82 10.00 3.90
N PHE A 283 -14.04 9.08 4.44
CA PHE A 283 -14.17 7.63 4.17
C PHE A 283 -15.15 6.95 5.14
N GLY A 284 -15.57 7.68 6.21
CA GLY A 284 -16.45 7.15 7.24
C GLY A 284 -17.93 7.27 6.90
N ARG A 285 -18.75 6.85 7.87
CA ARG A 285 -20.23 6.89 7.80
C ARG A 285 -20.84 8.09 8.53
N ARG A 286 -20.04 8.84 9.29
CA ARG A 286 -20.45 10.05 10.02
C ARG A 286 -20.07 11.28 9.21
N ALA A 287 -20.90 12.33 9.30
CA ALA A 287 -20.53 13.65 8.78
C ALA A 287 -19.54 14.34 9.72
N TYR A 288 -18.51 14.96 9.16
CA TYR A 288 -17.60 15.85 9.87
C TYR A 288 -18.12 17.28 9.70
N LEU A 289 -18.52 17.91 10.81
CA LEU A 289 -19.05 19.28 10.82
C LEU A 289 -18.05 20.23 11.45
N GLY A 290 -17.79 21.37 10.80
CA GLY A 290 -16.84 22.36 11.27
C GLY A 290 -15.41 21.85 11.36
N GLN A 291 -15.04 20.86 10.52
CA GLN A 291 -13.71 20.26 10.51
C GLN A 291 -12.67 21.32 10.17
N LYS A 292 -11.73 21.54 11.07
CA LYS A 292 -10.67 22.53 10.88
C LYS A 292 -9.56 21.95 10.02
N VAL A 293 -9.15 22.74 9.04
CA VAL A 293 -8.02 22.44 8.17
C VAL A 293 -7.05 23.61 8.22
N ALA A 294 -5.80 23.33 8.54
CA ALA A 294 -4.71 24.28 8.62
C ALA A 294 -3.77 24.14 7.44
N LEU A 295 -3.30 25.25 6.90
CA LEU A 295 -2.19 25.31 5.95
C LEU A 295 -0.97 25.89 6.65
N LEU A 296 0.14 25.15 6.61
CA LEU A 296 1.43 25.57 7.11
C LEU A 296 2.40 25.76 5.92
N VAL A 297 3.27 26.75 6.00
CA VAL A 297 4.36 26.98 5.06
C VAL A 297 5.67 27.02 5.85
N ASN A 298 6.60 26.17 5.53
CA ASN A 298 7.87 25.98 6.26
C ASN A 298 7.67 25.79 7.78
N GLY A 299 6.60 25.07 8.16
CA GLY A 299 6.23 24.81 9.55
C GLY A 299 5.48 25.95 10.25
N GLN A 300 5.28 27.11 9.60
CA GLN A 300 4.53 28.23 10.16
C GLN A 300 3.07 28.20 9.67
N LEU A 301 2.12 28.35 10.60
CA LEU A 301 0.69 28.42 10.29
C LEU A 301 0.38 29.70 9.49
N VAL A 302 -0.13 29.56 8.29
CA VAL A 302 -0.50 30.68 7.40
C VAL A 302 -2.01 30.87 7.25
N GLY A 303 -2.80 29.84 7.54
CA GLY A 303 -4.26 29.93 7.49
C GLY A 303 -4.93 28.71 8.10
N GLN A 304 -6.16 28.90 8.56
CA GLN A 304 -7.04 27.83 9.05
C GLN A 304 -8.47 28.12 8.61
N GLN A 305 -9.16 27.11 8.10
CA GLN A 305 -10.55 27.18 7.68
C GLN A 305 -11.32 25.98 8.19
N ALA A 306 -12.63 26.13 8.37
CA ALA A 306 -13.53 25.05 8.74
C ALA A 306 -14.37 24.62 7.53
N ILE A 307 -14.64 23.32 7.43
CA ILE A 307 -15.42 22.74 6.36
C ILE A 307 -16.32 21.61 6.86
N ASP A 308 -17.49 21.47 6.24
CA ASP A 308 -18.40 20.35 6.48
C ASP A 308 -18.24 19.30 5.37
N ILE A 309 -18.14 18.04 5.77
CA ILE A 309 -17.91 16.94 4.83
C ILE A 309 -18.88 15.80 5.13
N ALA A 310 -19.80 15.55 4.22
CA ALA A 310 -20.76 14.46 4.34
C ALA A 310 -20.08 13.08 4.15
N PRO A 311 -20.69 11.99 4.64
CA PRO A 311 -20.17 10.63 4.47
C PRO A 311 -19.87 10.29 3.00
N GLY A 312 -18.70 9.71 2.72
CA GLY A 312 -18.26 9.31 1.39
C GLY A 312 -17.94 10.45 0.42
N GLN A 313 -18.10 11.73 0.84
CA GLN A 313 -17.89 12.89 0.00
C GLN A 313 -16.46 13.44 0.08
N THR A 314 -16.07 14.13 -0.97
CA THR A 314 -14.84 14.93 -1.03
C THR A 314 -15.21 16.41 -1.01
N ALA A 315 -14.51 17.18 -0.19
CA ALA A 315 -14.66 18.63 -0.11
C ALA A 315 -13.31 19.30 -0.31
N THR A 316 -13.33 20.50 -0.88
CA THR A 316 -12.12 21.24 -1.25
C THR A 316 -12.15 22.64 -0.62
N ILE A 317 -11.00 23.04 -0.07
CA ILE A 317 -10.75 24.36 0.50
C ILE A 317 -9.64 25.04 -0.30
N VAL A 318 -9.76 26.35 -0.47
CA VAL A 318 -8.75 27.18 -1.13
C VAL A 318 -8.18 28.18 -0.15
N PHE A 319 -6.87 28.14 0.03
CA PHE A 319 -6.11 29.13 0.79
C PHE A 319 -5.37 30.07 -0.16
N SER A 320 -5.31 31.36 0.20
CA SER A 320 -4.50 32.36 -0.49
C SER A 320 -3.22 32.62 0.29
N HIS A 321 -2.06 32.40 -0.31
CA HIS A 321 -0.77 32.67 0.31
C HIS A 321 0.15 33.43 -0.63
N ARG A 322 0.87 34.43 -0.09
CA ARG A 322 1.87 35.20 -0.83
C ARG A 322 3.26 34.75 -0.41
N PHE A 323 4.03 34.27 -1.37
CA PHE A 323 5.43 33.92 -1.14
C PHE A 323 6.30 35.15 -1.37
N ASP A 324 7.03 35.61 -0.35
CA ASP A 324 7.84 36.81 -0.45
C ASP A 324 9.29 36.55 -0.83
N VAL A 325 9.76 35.30 -0.62
CA VAL A 325 11.16 34.91 -0.83
C VAL A 325 11.23 33.78 -1.85
N ALA A 326 12.19 33.85 -2.78
CA ALA A 326 12.49 32.77 -3.70
C ALA A 326 13.19 31.62 -2.96
N GLY A 327 12.97 30.39 -3.41
CA GLY A 327 13.54 29.19 -2.83
C GLY A 327 12.54 28.04 -2.83
N GLU A 328 12.88 26.95 -2.19
CA GLU A 328 11.96 25.83 -1.97
C GLU A 328 11.14 26.08 -0.71
N HIS A 329 9.84 26.01 -0.84
CA HIS A 329 8.91 26.14 0.27
C HIS A 329 8.16 24.82 0.47
N VAL A 330 8.13 24.36 1.71
CA VAL A 330 7.38 23.18 2.12
C VAL A 330 6.00 23.61 2.59
N LEU A 331 4.97 23.15 1.91
CA LEU A 331 3.58 23.29 2.32
C LEU A 331 3.14 22.02 3.04
N GLU A 332 2.42 22.19 4.15
CA GLU A 332 1.76 21.11 4.86
C GLU A 332 0.28 21.47 5.02
N ALA A 333 -0.61 20.67 4.47
CA ALA A 333 -2.03 20.72 4.83
C ALA A 333 -2.27 19.74 5.97
N ARG A 334 -2.97 20.21 7.01
CA ARG A 334 -3.27 19.43 8.21
C ARG A 334 -4.75 19.55 8.54
N ALA A 335 -5.47 18.43 8.58
CA ALA A 335 -6.79 18.33 9.18
C ALA A 335 -6.65 18.14 10.69
N ASP A 336 -7.63 18.63 11.48
CA ASP A 336 -7.69 18.29 12.90
C ASP A 336 -7.86 16.78 13.04
N GLY A 337 -7.17 16.21 14.04
CA GLY A 337 -7.00 14.76 14.16
C GLY A 337 -8.30 13.99 14.33
N ASP A 338 -8.43 12.93 13.60
CA ASP A 338 -9.28 11.79 13.89
C ASP A 338 -8.45 10.66 14.52
N ALA A 339 -8.91 9.43 14.41
CA ALA A 339 -8.20 8.27 14.97
C ALA A 339 -7.01 7.78 14.13
N LEU A 340 -6.78 8.33 12.92
CA LEU A 340 -5.69 7.97 12.02
C LEU A 340 -4.86 9.19 11.62
N ASP A 341 -3.87 9.54 12.43
CA ASP A 341 -3.06 10.77 12.26
C ASP A 341 -2.23 10.82 10.97
N VAL A 342 -1.92 9.67 10.37
CA VAL A 342 -0.95 9.54 9.28
C VAL A 342 -1.44 10.22 8.00
N ASP A 343 -2.71 10.08 7.65
CA ASP A 343 -3.36 10.62 6.46
C ASP A 343 -4.04 11.97 6.68
N ASN A 344 -4.02 12.47 7.92
CA ASN A 344 -4.44 13.82 8.28
C ASN A 344 -3.47 14.90 7.81
N ARG A 345 -2.33 14.53 7.23
CA ARG A 345 -1.29 15.43 6.75
C ARG A 345 -0.91 15.11 5.32
N ARG A 346 -0.71 16.17 4.54
CA ARG A 346 -0.19 16.06 3.18
C ARG A 346 0.83 17.15 2.92
N PHE A 347 1.89 16.79 2.24
CA PHE A 347 3.04 17.67 1.99
C PHE A 347 3.16 18.00 0.51
N LEU A 348 3.64 19.19 0.21
CA LEU A 348 3.96 19.64 -1.15
C LEU A 348 5.21 20.53 -1.09
N VAL A 349 6.15 20.30 -1.99
CA VAL A 349 7.30 21.20 -2.18
C VAL A 349 7.02 22.12 -3.36
N VAL A 350 7.02 23.42 -3.08
CA VAL A 350 6.75 24.46 -4.09
C VAL A 350 8.04 25.26 -4.33
N PRO A 351 8.65 25.17 -5.53
CA PRO A 351 9.74 26.02 -5.91
C PRO A 351 9.24 27.42 -6.28
N VAL A 352 9.57 28.43 -5.47
CA VAL A 352 9.30 29.85 -5.75
C VAL A 352 10.52 30.45 -6.43
N ARG A 353 10.36 30.97 -7.64
CA ARG A 353 11.47 31.40 -8.48
C ARG A 353 11.36 32.86 -8.84
N ASN A 354 12.45 33.62 -8.63
CA ASN A 354 12.51 35.05 -9.04
C ASN A 354 12.33 35.21 -10.54
N ARG A 355 12.93 34.33 -11.32
CA ARG A 355 12.92 34.32 -12.77
C ARG A 355 13.03 32.89 -13.25
N LEU A 356 12.33 32.58 -14.32
CA LEU A 356 12.54 31.34 -15.04
C LEU A 356 13.66 31.56 -16.07
N ARG A 357 14.67 30.75 -15.99
CA ARG A 357 15.83 30.83 -16.92
C ARG A 357 15.57 29.90 -18.10
N VAL A 358 15.49 30.49 -19.28
CA VAL A 358 15.31 29.78 -20.55
C VAL A 358 16.56 29.95 -21.39
N LEU A 359 17.21 28.85 -21.77
CA LEU A 359 18.33 28.86 -22.71
C LEU A 359 17.84 28.46 -24.09
N VAL A 360 17.99 29.33 -25.06
CA VAL A 360 17.70 29.10 -26.48
C VAL A 360 18.99 28.78 -27.20
N ILE A 361 19.08 27.59 -27.75
CA ILE A 361 20.23 27.12 -28.54
C ILE A 361 19.91 27.33 -30.01
N GLU A 362 20.70 28.10 -30.69
CA GLU A 362 20.58 28.42 -32.12
C GLU A 362 21.56 27.61 -32.93
N GLY A 363 21.06 26.71 -33.80
CA GLY A 363 21.91 25.93 -34.70
C GLY A 363 22.26 26.64 -35.99
N ARG A 364 21.55 27.75 -36.29
CA ARG A 364 21.77 28.55 -37.49
C ARG A 364 21.85 30.05 -37.16
N PRO A 365 22.94 30.51 -36.50
CA PRO A 365 23.07 31.90 -36.16
C PRO A 365 23.13 32.79 -37.41
N SER A 366 22.45 33.90 -37.39
CA SER A 366 22.40 34.89 -38.48
C SER A 366 22.89 36.23 -37.98
N ALA A 367 23.62 36.94 -38.85
CA ALA A 367 24.03 38.32 -38.54
C ALA A 367 22.89 39.33 -38.79
N ASP A 368 21.87 38.93 -39.57
CA ASP A 368 20.73 39.78 -39.88
C ASP A 368 19.68 39.68 -38.74
N PRO A 369 19.11 40.77 -38.25
CA PRO A 369 18.02 40.76 -37.28
C PRO A 369 16.83 39.93 -37.78
N PHE A 370 16.36 39.03 -36.91
CA PHE A 370 15.29 38.04 -37.25
C PHE A 370 15.66 37.15 -38.44
N GLY A 371 16.94 36.91 -38.62
CA GLY A 371 17.47 35.92 -39.56
C GLY A 371 17.52 34.49 -39.05
N GLY A 372 17.59 34.33 -37.73
CA GLY A 372 17.58 33.02 -37.01
C GLY A 372 16.31 32.76 -36.23
N ALA A 373 16.09 31.51 -35.86
CA ALA A 373 14.96 31.08 -35.05
C ALA A 373 14.98 31.63 -33.62
N ALA A 374 16.18 31.77 -33.05
CA ALA A 374 16.33 32.26 -31.68
C ALA A 374 15.88 33.71 -31.51
N ASP A 375 16.05 34.55 -32.53
CA ASP A 375 15.61 35.95 -32.47
C ASP A 375 14.08 36.07 -32.27
N TYR A 376 13.32 35.25 -32.99
CA TYR A 376 11.86 35.20 -32.85
C TYR A 376 11.43 34.69 -31.50
N LEU A 377 12.13 33.64 -30.99
CA LEU A 377 11.85 33.06 -29.67
C LEU A 377 12.21 34.01 -28.54
N ALA A 378 13.36 34.66 -28.62
CA ALA A 378 13.78 35.65 -27.63
C ALA A 378 12.81 36.82 -27.56
N ALA A 379 12.39 37.35 -28.74
CA ALA A 379 11.38 38.41 -28.82
C ALA A 379 10.01 37.94 -28.29
N ALA A 380 9.62 36.70 -28.56
CA ALA A 380 8.37 36.16 -28.08
C ALA A 380 8.37 35.93 -26.55
N LEU A 381 9.47 35.45 -25.99
CA LEU A 381 9.60 35.13 -24.55
C LEU A 381 9.84 36.39 -23.69
N ALA A 382 10.47 37.45 -24.26
CA ALA A 382 10.74 38.69 -23.57
C ALA A 382 10.23 39.90 -24.36
N PRO A 383 8.94 40.05 -24.55
CA PRO A 383 8.35 41.06 -25.45
C PRO A 383 8.37 42.50 -24.92
N GLY A 384 9.35 42.91 -24.14
CA GLY A 384 9.58 44.30 -23.72
C GLY A 384 8.49 44.98 -22.88
N GLY A 385 7.58 44.21 -22.29
CA GLY A 385 6.45 44.68 -21.51
C GLY A 385 6.23 43.93 -20.22
N ASN A 386 5.21 44.30 -19.46
CA ASN A 386 4.83 43.67 -18.18
C ASN A 386 4.24 42.28 -18.48
N THR A 387 5.08 41.28 -18.72
CA THR A 387 4.64 39.89 -18.92
C THR A 387 4.30 39.21 -17.59
N SER A 388 3.29 38.36 -17.60
CA SER A 388 2.85 37.61 -16.41
C SER A 388 3.90 36.61 -15.86
N LEU A 389 4.94 36.30 -16.64
CA LEU A 389 6.02 35.42 -16.29
C LEU A 389 7.37 36.18 -16.34
N PRO A 390 8.12 36.27 -15.26
CA PRO A 390 9.46 36.84 -15.26
C PRO A 390 10.44 35.83 -15.91
N LEU A 391 10.61 35.94 -17.24
CA LEU A 391 11.53 35.10 -18.00
C LEU A 391 12.89 35.79 -18.13
N ALA A 392 13.96 35.04 -17.92
CA ALA A 392 15.33 35.42 -18.28
C ALA A 392 15.75 34.52 -19.43
N VAL A 393 15.71 35.08 -20.63
CA VAL A 393 16.05 34.38 -21.87
C VAL A 393 17.50 34.64 -22.21
N GLU A 394 18.23 33.58 -22.46
CA GLU A 394 19.60 33.62 -22.92
C GLU A 394 19.71 32.88 -24.26
N VAL A 395 20.31 33.50 -25.25
CA VAL A 395 20.55 32.87 -26.56
C VAL A 395 22.02 32.48 -26.64
N ALA A 396 22.29 31.28 -27.12
CA ALA A 396 23.64 30.75 -27.25
C ALA A 396 23.77 29.86 -28.49
N PRO A 397 24.98 29.73 -29.04
CA PRO A 397 25.22 28.79 -30.13
C PRO A 397 25.23 27.35 -29.65
N GLU A 398 25.18 26.41 -30.59
CA GLU A 398 25.16 24.95 -30.37
C GLU A 398 26.23 24.46 -29.36
N ALA A 399 27.45 25.03 -29.38
CA ALA A 399 28.51 24.68 -28.45
C ALA A 399 28.14 24.82 -26.97
N ALA A 400 27.15 25.63 -26.64
CA ALA A 400 26.66 25.82 -25.28
C ALA A 400 26.08 24.52 -24.67
N LEU A 401 25.61 23.57 -25.48
CA LEU A 401 25.16 22.25 -25.00
C LEU A 401 26.29 21.46 -24.32
N SER A 402 27.54 21.62 -24.80
CA SER A 402 28.70 20.95 -24.25
C SER A 402 29.46 21.80 -23.22
N GLU A 403 29.43 23.11 -23.33
CA GLU A 403 30.27 24.01 -22.50
C GLU A 403 29.55 24.52 -21.25
N ARG A 404 28.25 24.73 -21.30
CA ARG A 404 27.50 25.36 -20.20
C ARG A 404 26.91 24.37 -19.18
N GLU A 405 26.73 24.84 -17.96
CA GLU A 405 25.99 24.15 -16.92
C GLU A 405 24.47 24.22 -17.19
N LEU A 406 23.87 23.12 -17.68
CA LEU A 406 22.48 23.09 -18.09
C LEU A 406 21.52 23.12 -16.91
N PHE A 407 21.93 22.61 -15.74
CA PHE A 407 21.05 22.52 -14.56
C PHE A 407 20.62 23.87 -13.96
N GLY A 408 21.29 24.95 -14.38
CA GLY A 408 20.89 26.31 -14.01
C GLY A 408 19.70 26.87 -14.77
N TYR A 409 19.23 26.19 -15.82
CA TYR A 409 18.09 26.61 -16.64
C TYR A 409 16.85 25.77 -16.34
N ASP A 410 15.68 26.40 -16.43
CA ASP A 410 14.38 25.73 -16.20
C ASP A 410 13.85 25.07 -17.47
N CYS A 411 14.19 25.62 -18.64
CA CYS A 411 13.80 25.09 -19.94
C CYS A 411 14.93 25.34 -20.96
N LEU A 412 15.19 24.35 -21.78
CA LEU A 412 16.07 24.45 -22.95
C LEU A 412 15.21 24.45 -24.20
N ILE A 413 15.48 25.38 -25.11
CA ILE A 413 14.85 25.41 -26.44
C ILE A 413 15.97 25.22 -27.46
N VAL A 414 15.91 24.16 -28.24
CA VAL A 414 16.93 23.83 -29.25
C VAL A 414 16.30 24.02 -30.62
N CYS A 415 16.89 24.90 -31.42
CA CYS A 415 16.33 25.35 -32.71
C CYS A 415 17.30 25.01 -33.82
N ASP A 416 16.83 24.28 -34.84
CA ASP A 416 17.52 23.99 -36.09
C ASP A 416 18.99 23.57 -35.94
N VAL A 417 19.30 22.85 -34.87
CA VAL A 417 20.63 22.26 -34.63
C VAL A 417 20.81 21.04 -35.55
N ALA A 418 21.89 21.00 -36.31
CA ALA A 418 22.04 20.00 -37.36
C ALA A 418 22.11 18.56 -36.81
N GLN A 419 22.85 18.36 -35.77
CA GLN A 419 23.03 17.08 -35.07
C GLN A 419 23.41 17.29 -33.63
N LEU A 420 23.15 16.31 -32.78
CA LEU A 420 23.62 16.27 -31.42
C LEU A 420 24.72 15.23 -31.26
N ALA A 421 25.77 15.54 -30.53
CA ALA A 421 26.80 14.58 -30.16
C ALA A 421 26.25 13.61 -29.11
N PRO A 422 26.74 12.35 -29.02
CA PRO A 422 26.35 11.42 -27.98
C PRO A 422 26.55 11.95 -26.56
N ALA A 423 27.63 12.74 -26.31
CA ALA A 423 27.90 13.37 -25.03
C ALA A 423 26.83 14.44 -24.68
N GLU A 424 26.35 15.20 -25.67
CA GLU A 424 25.26 16.17 -25.48
C GLU A 424 23.94 15.50 -25.16
N ALA A 425 23.63 14.39 -25.85
CA ALA A 425 22.44 13.60 -25.54
C ALA A 425 22.48 13.07 -24.10
N GLN A 426 23.63 12.64 -23.61
CA GLN A 426 23.82 12.22 -22.23
C GLN A 426 23.63 13.37 -21.23
N ARG A 427 24.08 14.55 -21.55
CA ARG A 427 23.85 15.75 -20.73
C ARG A 427 22.38 16.16 -20.70
N LEU A 428 21.68 16.06 -21.84
CA LEU A 428 20.24 16.28 -21.90
C LEU A 428 19.46 15.22 -21.09
N ASP A 429 19.89 13.97 -21.12
CA ASP A 429 19.29 12.90 -20.33
C ASP A 429 19.49 13.14 -18.80
N ALA A 430 20.69 13.55 -18.40
CA ALA A 430 20.93 13.95 -17.02
C ALA A 430 20.08 15.18 -16.64
N TYR A 431 19.97 16.18 -17.49
CA TYR A 431 19.16 17.38 -17.28
C TYR A 431 17.66 17.03 -17.11
N LEU A 432 17.12 16.15 -17.94
CA LEU A 432 15.74 15.64 -17.82
C LEU A 432 15.51 14.82 -16.54
N SER A 433 16.52 14.06 -16.11
CA SER A 433 16.42 13.27 -14.86
C SER A 433 16.30 14.14 -13.61
N PHE A 434 16.80 15.37 -13.65
CA PHE A 434 16.64 16.39 -12.61
C PHE A 434 15.38 17.25 -12.77
N GLY A 435 14.52 16.91 -13.72
CA GLY A 435 13.28 17.63 -13.93
C GLY A 435 13.36 18.80 -14.90
N GLY A 436 14.52 19.02 -15.58
CA GLY A 436 14.63 19.99 -16.66
C GLY A 436 13.73 19.62 -17.84
N SER A 437 13.44 20.57 -18.71
CA SER A 437 12.57 20.32 -19.86
C SER A 437 13.18 20.85 -21.16
N VAL A 438 12.92 20.14 -22.26
CA VAL A 438 13.52 20.44 -23.56
C VAL A 438 12.42 20.64 -24.61
N ILE A 439 12.50 21.72 -25.35
CA ILE A 439 11.65 21.99 -26.52
C ILE A 439 12.54 21.95 -27.76
N LEU A 440 12.24 21.05 -28.70
CA LEU A 440 12.98 20.87 -29.95
C LEU A 440 12.18 21.49 -31.11
N PHE A 441 12.69 22.52 -31.74
CA PHE A 441 12.15 23.03 -32.99
C PHE A 441 12.96 22.46 -34.16
N MET A 442 12.25 21.85 -35.10
CA MET A 442 12.84 21.34 -36.32
C MET A 442 13.21 22.50 -37.26
N GLY A 443 14.00 22.23 -38.27
CA GLY A 443 14.42 23.21 -39.26
C GLY A 443 15.20 22.55 -40.41
N GLU A 444 15.76 23.41 -41.27
CA GLU A 444 16.37 22.97 -42.52
C GLU A 444 17.67 22.22 -42.36
N ASN A 445 18.38 22.48 -41.25
CA ASN A 445 19.69 21.83 -40.94
C ASN A 445 19.52 20.49 -40.26
N VAL A 446 18.35 20.20 -39.62
CA VAL A 446 18.15 19.01 -38.77
C VAL A 446 18.30 17.72 -39.57
N GLN A 447 19.26 16.88 -39.18
CA GLN A 447 19.48 15.55 -39.72
C GLN A 447 18.66 14.51 -38.95
N THR A 448 17.45 14.23 -39.44
CA THR A 448 16.45 13.38 -38.73
C THR A 448 16.96 12.00 -38.35
N GLU A 449 17.76 11.36 -39.23
CA GLU A 449 18.34 10.04 -38.94
C GLU A 449 19.35 10.10 -37.77
N ARG A 450 20.15 11.16 -37.70
CA ARG A 450 21.10 11.35 -36.60
C ARG A 450 20.41 11.58 -35.27
N TYR A 451 19.34 12.41 -35.28
CA TYR A 451 18.52 12.62 -34.11
C TYR A 451 17.89 11.31 -33.62
N ASN A 452 17.31 10.49 -34.52
CA ASN A 452 16.74 9.21 -34.20
C ASN A 452 17.76 8.24 -33.59
N MET A 453 18.99 8.23 -34.12
CA MET A 453 20.06 7.39 -33.63
C MET A 453 20.57 7.82 -32.25
N VAL A 454 20.85 9.12 -32.06
CA VAL A 454 21.51 9.66 -30.88
C VAL A 454 20.52 9.83 -29.71
N LEU A 455 19.25 10.20 -30.00
CA LEU A 455 18.22 10.40 -28.99
C LEU A 455 17.28 9.19 -28.82
N GLY A 456 17.66 8.04 -29.38
CA GLY A 456 17.07 6.75 -29.05
C GLY A 456 15.70 6.45 -29.63
N ALA A 457 15.25 7.11 -30.71
CA ALA A 457 14.02 6.79 -31.39
C ALA A 457 14.06 5.43 -32.15
N GLU A 458 15.24 4.90 -32.41
CA GLU A 458 15.46 3.61 -33.07
C GLU A 458 15.93 2.51 -32.10
N ALA A 459 15.96 2.79 -30.80
CA ALA A 459 16.36 1.79 -29.82
C ALA A 459 15.36 0.62 -29.77
N PRO A 460 15.83 -0.64 -29.74
CA PRO A 460 14.95 -1.80 -29.65
C PRO A 460 14.10 -1.76 -28.37
N ALA A 461 12.88 -2.25 -28.47
CA ALA A 461 11.96 -2.36 -27.34
C ALA A 461 12.63 -3.05 -26.13
N PRO A 462 12.25 -2.74 -24.88
CA PRO A 462 12.86 -3.31 -23.66
C PRO A 462 12.93 -4.83 -23.64
N SER A 463 12.05 -5.51 -24.35
CA SER A 463 12.00 -6.98 -24.50
C SER A 463 13.11 -7.59 -25.38
N GLN A 464 13.85 -6.78 -26.15
CA GLN A 464 14.92 -7.22 -27.05
C GLN A 464 16.33 -6.78 -26.59
N ARG A 465 16.46 -6.19 -25.41
CA ARG A 465 17.79 -5.87 -24.86
C ARG A 465 18.52 -7.16 -24.55
N SER A 466 19.53 -7.45 -25.38
CA SER A 466 20.43 -8.59 -25.24
C SER A 466 20.99 -8.67 -23.82
N THR A 467 20.94 -9.87 -23.23
CA THR A 467 21.49 -10.25 -21.92
C THR A 467 23.03 -10.20 -21.85
N ASN A 468 23.70 -9.68 -22.87
CA ASN A 468 25.14 -9.47 -22.85
C ASN A 468 25.46 -8.13 -22.16
N GLY A 469 26.00 -8.23 -21.00
CA GLY A 469 26.44 -7.32 -19.93
C GLY A 469 26.85 -5.87 -20.17
N ASP A 470 26.79 -5.29 -21.39
CA ASP A 470 27.08 -3.90 -21.70
C ASP A 470 25.83 -3.20 -22.29
N GLY A 471 24.82 -3.03 -21.46
CA GLY A 471 23.52 -2.45 -21.79
C GLY A 471 23.53 -0.97 -22.20
N LYS A 472 24.24 -0.60 -23.26
CA LYS A 472 24.40 0.76 -23.75
C LYS A 472 23.70 0.99 -25.08
N GLY A 473 22.37 1.17 -25.01
CA GLY A 473 21.66 1.87 -26.08
C GLY A 473 21.66 3.38 -25.80
N PRO A 474 21.50 4.24 -26.83
CA PRO A 474 21.30 5.67 -26.64
C PRO A 474 20.10 5.94 -25.72
N PRO A 475 20.13 7.05 -24.93
CA PRO A 475 19.01 7.40 -24.09
C PRO A 475 17.79 7.71 -24.95
N ARG A 476 16.61 7.19 -24.57
CA ARG A 476 15.37 7.54 -25.27
C ARG A 476 14.90 8.92 -24.82
N LEU A 477 15.12 9.92 -25.66
CA LEU A 477 14.79 11.33 -25.40
C LEU A 477 13.80 11.92 -26.42
N LEU A 478 13.38 11.17 -27.45
CA LEU A 478 12.40 11.61 -28.40
C LEU A 478 11.02 10.98 -28.15
N PRO A 479 9.94 11.77 -28.13
CA PRO A 479 8.57 11.30 -28.02
C PRO A 479 8.07 10.62 -29.32
N ALA A 480 8.73 10.91 -30.45
CA ALA A 480 8.37 10.39 -31.77
C ALA A 480 9.62 10.17 -32.61
N ARG A 481 9.58 9.19 -33.52
CA ARG A 481 10.59 9.03 -34.57
C ARG A 481 10.42 10.13 -35.62
N LEU A 482 11.52 10.79 -35.93
CA LEU A 482 11.56 11.81 -36.97
C LEU A 482 11.63 11.15 -38.36
N GLY A 483 10.68 11.48 -39.21
CA GLY A 483 10.59 11.01 -40.59
C GLY A 483 11.10 12.04 -41.58
N PRO A 484 10.73 11.92 -42.87
CA PRO A 484 11.09 12.88 -43.91
C PRO A 484 10.40 14.24 -43.73
N VAL A 485 11.03 15.26 -44.29
CA VAL A 485 10.40 16.58 -44.43
C VAL A 485 9.29 16.52 -45.50
N LEU A 486 8.11 16.95 -45.10
CA LEU A 486 6.92 17.00 -45.97
C LEU A 486 6.48 18.46 -46.23
N SER A 487 5.91 18.71 -47.39
CA SER A 487 5.16 19.93 -47.66
C SER A 487 3.78 19.80 -47.02
N ALA A 488 3.37 20.80 -46.24
CA ALA A 488 2.08 20.79 -45.59
C ALA A 488 0.95 21.01 -46.61
N PRO A 489 -0.13 20.23 -46.54
CA PRO A 489 -1.32 20.49 -47.35
C PRO A 489 -1.94 21.82 -46.91
N GLN A 490 -2.61 22.50 -47.84
CA GLN A 490 -3.36 23.72 -47.50
C GLN A 490 -4.54 23.36 -46.58
N GLY A 491 -4.71 24.14 -45.54
CA GLY A 491 -5.78 23.86 -44.56
C GLY A 491 -5.58 24.56 -43.24
N ARG A 492 -6.40 24.18 -42.28
CA ARG A 492 -6.30 24.67 -40.91
C ARG A 492 -5.60 23.63 -40.02
N LEU A 493 -4.86 24.11 -39.04
CA LEU A 493 -4.32 23.26 -37.99
C LEU A 493 -5.47 22.64 -37.17
N ASP A 494 -5.29 21.40 -36.74
CA ASP A 494 -6.27 20.70 -35.90
C ASP A 494 -5.82 20.74 -34.42
N PRO A 495 -6.57 21.42 -33.55
CA PRO A 495 -6.28 21.51 -32.12
C PRO A 495 -6.72 20.27 -31.32
N LEU A 496 -7.19 19.22 -31.97
CA LEU A 496 -7.65 17.97 -31.32
C LEU A 496 -8.68 18.21 -30.20
N GLY A 497 -9.59 19.17 -30.44
CA GLY A 497 -10.63 19.53 -29.47
C GLY A 497 -10.14 20.36 -28.28
N PHE A 498 -8.96 20.97 -28.34
CA PHE A 498 -8.35 21.79 -27.27
C PHE A 498 -8.22 21.05 -25.93
N ARG A 499 -7.98 19.74 -25.98
CA ARG A 499 -7.88 18.91 -24.77
C ARG A 499 -6.54 19.07 -24.04
N HIS A 500 -5.48 19.40 -24.76
CA HIS A 500 -4.15 19.52 -24.20
C HIS A 500 -3.95 20.88 -23.51
N PRO A 501 -3.32 20.95 -22.30
CA PRO A 501 -3.14 22.21 -21.55
C PRO A 501 -2.42 23.30 -22.32
N ILE A 502 -1.46 22.99 -23.21
CA ILE A 502 -0.75 23.99 -24.03
C ILE A 502 -1.69 24.74 -24.96
N ILE A 503 -2.71 24.07 -25.51
CA ILE A 503 -3.61 24.69 -26.50
C ILE A 503 -4.99 25.03 -25.93
N GLN A 504 -5.33 24.54 -24.74
CA GLN A 504 -6.60 24.85 -24.06
C GLN A 504 -6.89 26.36 -23.94
N PRO A 505 -5.90 27.26 -23.65
CA PRO A 505 -6.11 28.70 -23.54
C PRO A 505 -6.55 29.36 -24.85
N PHE A 506 -6.40 28.69 -25.98
CA PHE A 506 -6.84 29.17 -27.29
C PHE A 506 -8.30 28.83 -27.62
N GLN A 507 -8.97 28.06 -26.79
CA GLN A 507 -10.38 27.74 -26.94
C GLN A 507 -11.20 29.04 -26.89
N GLY A 508 -12.08 29.24 -27.89
CA GLY A 508 -12.85 30.48 -28.04
C GLY A 508 -12.14 31.61 -28.81
N ARG A 509 -10.80 31.54 -29.00
CA ARG A 509 -10.01 32.47 -29.83
C ARG A 509 -9.40 31.75 -31.03
N GLN A 510 -10.14 30.86 -31.62
CA GLN A 510 -9.69 29.80 -32.54
C GLN A 510 -9.04 30.30 -33.84
N THR A 511 -9.46 31.48 -34.35
CA THR A 511 -9.03 31.96 -35.65
C THR A 511 -7.55 32.29 -35.75
N ALA A 512 -6.93 32.76 -34.67
CA ALA A 512 -5.53 33.18 -34.70
C ALA A 512 -4.50 32.04 -34.75
N LEU A 513 -4.78 30.86 -34.13
CA LEU A 513 -3.87 29.73 -34.16
C LEU A 513 -4.13 28.80 -35.35
N LEU A 514 -5.38 28.49 -35.63
CA LEU A 514 -5.74 27.46 -36.61
C LEU A 514 -5.54 27.89 -38.06
N THR A 515 -5.42 29.19 -38.33
CA THR A 515 -5.23 29.75 -39.69
C THR A 515 -3.78 30.04 -40.03
N VAL A 516 -2.85 29.65 -39.15
CA VAL A 516 -1.40 29.83 -39.39
C VAL A 516 -0.96 29.00 -40.60
N PRO A 517 -0.30 29.64 -41.61
CA PRO A 517 0.26 28.89 -42.71
C PRO A 517 1.50 28.10 -42.26
N VAL A 518 1.46 26.79 -42.43
CA VAL A 518 2.61 25.90 -42.32
C VAL A 518 2.96 25.40 -43.71
N MET A 519 4.19 25.56 -44.14
CA MET A 519 4.66 25.20 -45.48
C MET A 519 5.35 23.86 -45.49
N LYS A 520 6.20 23.61 -44.48
CA LYS A 520 6.97 22.38 -44.33
C LYS A 520 6.93 21.87 -42.87
N TYR A 521 7.02 20.59 -42.70
CA TYR A 521 7.20 19.96 -41.38
C TYR A 521 7.89 18.61 -41.50
N VAL A 522 8.54 18.14 -40.44
CA VAL A 522 9.06 16.80 -40.31
C VAL A 522 7.91 15.87 -39.92
N LYS A 523 7.73 14.75 -40.63
CA LYS A 523 6.73 13.76 -40.25
C LYS A 523 7.12 13.11 -38.95
N LEU A 524 6.20 13.11 -37.95
CA LEU A 524 6.39 12.48 -36.65
C LEU A 524 5.65 11.16 -36.58
N HIS A 525 6.35 10.09 -36.19
CA HIS A 525 5.78 8.78 -35.95
C HIS A 525 5.87 8.48 -34.45
N LEU A 526 4.74 8.42 -33.76
CA LEU A 526 4.70 8.09 -32.34
C LEU A 526 5.30 6.72 -32.09
N LEU A 527 6.07 6.57 -31.02
CA LEU A 527 6.71 5.30 -30.65
C LEU A 527 5.70 4.40 -29.93
N GLU A 528 5.69 3.12 -30.27
CA GLU A 528 4.84 2.15 -29.58
C GLU A 528 5.20 2.04 -28.10
N GLY A 529 4.17 2.03 -27.25
CA GLY A 529 4.34 2.00 -25.78
C GLY A 529 4.87 3.29 -25.17
N SER A 530 4.90 4.43 -25.93
CA SER A 530 5.21 5.76 -25.39
C SER A 530 3.99 6.40 -24.72
N GLN A 531 4.26 7.34 -23.79
CA GLN A 531 3.24 8.20 -23.22
C GLN A 531 3.06 9.52 -23.99
N ALA A 532 3.59 9.55 -25.21
CA ALA A 532 3.57 10.73 -26.06
C ALA A 532 2.15 11.16 -26.42
N GLN A 533 1.88 12.46 -26.29
CA GLN A 533 0.59 13.07 -26.62
C GLN A 533 0.74 14.08 -27.78
N VAL A 534 -0.20 14.00 -28.71
CA VAL A 534 -0.26 15.01 -29.78
C VAL A 534 -0.96 16.25 -29.25
N VAL A 535 -0.27 17.37 -29.28
CA VAL A 535 -0.74 18.68 -28.83
C VAL A 535 -1.49 19.40 -29.92
N LEU A 536 -0.94 19.40 -31.15
CA LEU A 536 -1.46 20.08 -32.31
C LEU A 536 -1.14 19.24 -33.55
N ALA A 537 -2.08 19.16 -34.51
CA ALA A 537 -1.86 18.45 -35.76
C ALA A 537 -1.85 19.41 -36.96
N ALA A 538 -1.09 19.05 -37.99
CA ALA A 538 -1.06 19.72 -39.29
C ALA A 538 -2.38 19.47 -40.05
N PRO A 539 -2.68 20.29 -41.11
CA PRO A 539 -3.74 19.95 -42.00
C PRO A 539 -3.50 18.58 -42.64
N GLY A 540 -4.44 17.66 -42.46
CA GLY A 540 -4.25 16.26 -42.90
C GLY A 540 -4.04 15.27 -41.76
N GLY A 541 -3.90 15.72 -40.49
CA GLY A 541 -3.92 14.90 -39.30
C GLY A 541 -2.54 14.43 -38.82
N ASP A 542 -1.45 14.74 -39.53
CA ASP A 542 -0.10 14.44 -39.06
C ASP A 542 0.25 15.26 -37.80
N PRO A 543 0.90 14.71 -36.77
CA PRO A 543 1.30 15.43 -35.58
C PRO A 543 2.27 16.57 -35.89
N LEU A 544 1.97 17.78 -35.43
CA LEU A 544 2.82 18.99 -35.60
C LEU A 544 3.55 19.34 -34.31
N ILE A 545 2.90 19.17 -33.15
CA ILE A 545 3.51 19.33 -31.84
C ILE A 545 3.19 18.08 -31.04
N VAL A 546 4.22 17.43 -30.50
CA VAL A 546 4.13 16.22 -29.66
C VAL A 546 4.90 16.45 -28.37
N GLU A 547 4.34 16.03 -27.26
CA GLU A 547 5.00 16.07 -25.97
C GLU A 547 5.04 14.67 -25.31
N GLU A 548 6.04 14.46 -24.49
CA GLU A 548 6.12 13.26 -23.64
C GLU A 548 6.81 13.61 -22.30
N PRO A 549 6.29 13.15 -21.15
CA PRO A 549 7.04 13.14 -19.91
C PRO A 549 8.16 12.09 -20.01
N ILE A 550 9.41 12.53 -19.93
CA ILE A 550 10.58 11.66 -19.98
C ILE A 550 11.34 11.81 -18.66
N GLN A 551 11.47 10.72 -17.91
CA GLN A 551 12.02 10.70 -16.56
C GLN A 551 11.24 11.67 -15.64
N ARG A 552 11.91 12.70 -15.07
CA ARG A 552 11.25 13.74 -14.26
C ARG A 552 11.00 15.03 -15.02
N GLY A 553 11.47 15.11 -16.26
CA GLY A 553 11.31 16.27 -17.14
C GLY A 553 10.29 16.03 -18.25
N ARG A 554 10.26 16.96 -19.21
CA ARG A 554 9.41 16.86 -20.38
C ARG A 554 10.18 17.17 -21.66
N VAL A 555 9.80 16.50 -22.73
CA VAL A 555 10.31 16.83 -24.07
C VAL A 555 9.13 17.18 -24.96
N VAL A 556 9.23 18.33 -25.61
CA VAL A 556 8.27 18.80 -26.61
C VAL A 556 8.99 18.87 -27.97
N VAL A 557 8.43 18.23 -28.98
CA VAL A 557 8.94 18.30 -30.35
C VAL A 557 7.95 19.10 -31.19
N VAL A 558 8.45 20.18 -31.78
CA VAL A 558 7.71 21.01 -32.75
C VAL A 558 8.26 20.67 -34.15
N ALA A 559 7.44 20.03 -34.97
CA ALA A 559 7.84 19.47 -36.26
C ALA A 559 8.15 20.51 -37.33
N THR A 560 7.91 21.81 -37.05
CA THR A 560 8.19 22.91 -37.94
C THR A 560 9.24 23.86 -37.35
N SER A 561 9.71 24.86 -38.12
CA SER A 561 10.70 25.82 -37.65
C SER A 561 10.13 26.88 -36.72
N ALA A 562 10.99 27.52 -35.93
CA ALA A 562 10.64 28.70 -35.13
C ALA A 562 10.95 30.02 -35.87
N ASP A 563 11.28 29.94 -37.14
CA ASP A 563 11.49 31.08 -38.05
C ASP A 563 10.46 31.06 -39.21
N LYS A 564 10.63 31.99 -40.15
CA LYS A 564 9.75 32.12 -41.32
C LYS A 564 10.05 31.16 -42.48
N SER A 565 11.04 30.26 -42.33
CA SER A 565 11.46 29.37 -43.45
C SER A 565 10.46 28.24 -43.72
N TRP A 566 9.81 27.69 -42.70
CA TRP A 566 8.87 26.57 -42.82
C TRP A 566 7.45 26.94 -42.43
N THR A 567 7.25 28.04 -41.70
CA THR A 567 5.93 28.48 -41.21
C THR A 567 5.88 30.00 -41.03
N LEU A 568 4.71 30.57 -41.11
CA LEU A 568 4.50 31.98 -40.75
C LEU A 568 4.11 32.14 -39.28
N LEU A 569 4.17 31.06 -38.47
CA LEU A 569 3.81 31.07 -37.06
C LEU A 569 4.50 32.17 -36.25
N PRO A 570 5.82 32.45 -36.42
CA PRO A 570 6.51 33.52 -35.69
C PRO A 570 5.94 34.94 -35.95
N LEU A 571 5.31 35.15 -37.08
CA LEU A 571 4.68 36.43 -37.45
C LEU A 571 3.18 36.50 -37.03
N TRP A 572 2.65 35.41 -36.44
CA TRP A 572 1.23 35.35 -36.07
C TRP A 572 1.02 35.75 -34.60
N PRO A 573 -0.08 36.44 -34.28
CA PRO A 573 -0.36 36.86 -32.90
C PRO A 573 -0.41 35.70 -31.87
N SER A 574 -0.67 34.48 -32.33
CA SER A 574 -0.72 33.28 -31.50
C SER A 574 0.65 32.73 -31.13
N PHE A 575 1.73 33.18 -31.76
CA PHE A 575 3.08 32.65 -31.50
C PHE A 575 3.55 32.94 -30.06
N VAL A 576 3.47 34.19 -29.64
CA VAL A 576 3.86 34.60 -28.29
C VAL A 576 3.13 33.79 -27.23
N PRO A 577 1.79 33.72 -27.17
CA PRO A 577 1.10 32.93 -26.17
C PRO A 577 1.40 31.42 -26.30
N LEU A 578 1.60 30.88 -27.53
CA LEU A 578 1.91 29.46 -27.71
C LEU A 578 3.28 29.08 -27.08
N VAL A 579 4.31 29.88 -27.34
CA VAL A 579 5.65 29.66 -26.78
C VAL A 579 5.63 29.80 -25.26
N HIS A 580 4.90 30.80 -24.74
CA HIS A 580 4.71 30.96 -23.30
C HIS A 580 4.01 29.74 -22.65
N GLU A 581 2.95 29.24 -23.28
CA GLU A 581 2.23 28.07 -22.77
C GLU A 581 3.06 26.79 -22.86
N MET A 582 3.89 26.61 -23.90
CA MET A 582 4.83 25.50 -23.97
C MET A 582 5.85 25.55 -22.83
N VAL A 583 6.50 26.71 -22.60
CA VAL A 583 7.48 26.88 -21.52
C VAL A 583 6.79 26.70 -20.16
N ARG A 584 5.62 27.29 -19.95
CA ARG A 584 4.83 27.17 -18.72
C ARG A 584 4.47 25.72 -18.42
N TYR A 585 4.00 24.99 -19.43
CA TYR A 585 3.65 23.58 -19.31
C TYR A 585 4.87 22.70 -18.98
N CYS A 586 5.99 22.96 -19.64
CA CYS A 586 7.26 22.28 -19.39
C CYS A 586 7.74 22.47 -17.95
N VAL A 587 7.73 23.72 -17.45
CA VAL A 587 8.18 24.04 -16.10
C VAL A 587 7.21 23.55 -15.04
N ALA A 588 5.90 23.57 -15.30
CA ALA A 588 4.88 23.02 -14.38
C ALA A 588 5.10 21.53 -14.09
N GLY A 589 5.57 20.76 -15.08
CA GLY A 589 5.91 19.34 -14.92
C GLY A 589 6.99 19.07 -13.87
N GLN A 590 7.87 20.03 -13.59
CA GLN A 590 8.92 19.89 -12.57
C GLN A 590 8.38 19.78 -11.14
N GLN A 591 7.20 20.31 -10.86
CA GLN A 591 6.56 20.23 -9.55
C GLN A 591 6.05 18.80 -9.27
N THR A 592 5.52 18.13 -10.30
CA THR A 592 4.96 16.78 -10.18
C THR A 592 6.03 15.74 -9.81
N GLY A 593 7.25 15.89 -10.32
CA GLY A 593 8.38 14.99 -10.02
C GLY A 593 8.96 15.11 -8.61
N ARG A 594 8.46 16.04 -7.77
CA ARG A 594 8.89 16.24 -6.38
C ARG A 594 7.91 15.72 -5.35
N SER A 595 6.74 15.26 -5.80
CA SER A 595 5.74 14.61 -4.95
C SER A 595 5.73 13.12 -5.28
N LEU A 596 6.02 12.30 -4.28
CA LEU A 596 6.15 10.84 -4.37
C LEU A 596 5.19 10.18 -3.39
N LEU A 597 4.85 8.93 -3.64
CA LEU A 597 4.18 8.11 -2.66
C LEU A 597 5.18 7.37 -1.77
N VAL A 598 4.77 7.04 -0.58
CA VAL A 598 5.55 6.20 0.34
C VAL A 598 5.88 4.87 -0.33
N GLY A 599 7.14 4.43 -0.26
CA GLY A 599 7.65 3.24 -0.94
C GLY A 599 8.22 3.52 -2.34
N GLU A 600 7.91 4.67 -2.96
CA GLU A 600 8.56 5.06 -4.20
C GLU A 600 9.98 5.56 -3.91
N PRO A 601 11.01 5.03 -4.59
CA PRO A 601 12.38 5.38 -4.29
C PRO A 601 12.72 6.81 -4.73
N LEU A 602 13.49 7.52 -3.90
CA LEU A 602 14.24 8.68 -4.35
C LEU A 602 15.43 8.22 -5.17
N GLY A 603 15.68 8.86 -6.28
CA GLY A 603 16.83 8.53 -7.11
C GLY A 603 17.06 9.59 -8.16
N GLY A 604 18.22 9.54 -8.78
CA GLY A 604 18.58 10.49 -9.82
C GLY A 604 19.91 10.11 -10.45
N THR A 605 20.29 10.91 -11.44
CA THR A 605 21.53 10.73 -12.18
C THR A 605 22.34 12.01 -12.06
N LEU A 606 23.58 11.93 -11.57
CA LEU A 606 24.53 13.03 -11.52
C LEU A 606 25.51 12.94 -12.70
N PRO A 607 26.07 14.06 -13.16
CA PRO A 607 27.19 14.06 -14.10
C PRO A 607 28.37 13.30 -13.54
N ILE A 608 29.22 12.72 -14.40
CA ILE A 608 30.42 11.99 -13.97
C ILE A 608 31.41 12.91 -13.21
N ALA A 609 31.39 14.21 -13.49
CA ALA A 609 32.15 15.19 -12.74
C ALA A 609 31.81 15.25 -11.25
N ALA A 610 30.63 14.70 -10.86
CA ALA A 610 30.20 14.60 -9.49
C ALA A 610 30.33 13.16 -8.93
N ALA A 611 31.19 12.33 -9.50
CA ALA A 611 31.42 10.95 -9.05
C ALA A 611 31.86 10.86 -7.59
N ASP A 612 32.61 11.83 -7.13
CA ASP A 612 33.14 11.92 -5.77
C ASP A 612 32.22 12.76 -4.84
N ALA A 613 31.07 13.26 -5.34
CA ALA A 613 30.19 14.07 -4.52
C ALA A 613 29.53 13.21 -3.43
N THR A 614 29.53 13.71 -2.21
CA THR A 614 28.76 13.12 -1.12
C THR A 614 27.28 13.35 -1.37
N ILE A 615 26.47 12.30 -1.26
CA ILE A 615 25.03 12.39 -1.35
C ILE A 615 24.47 12.01 0.01
N GLU A 616 23.74 12.91 0.63
CA GLU A 616 23.10 12.70 1.93
C GLU A 616 21.60 12.91 1.82
N VAL A 617 20.84 11.99 2.40
CA VAL A 617 19.37 12.09 2.48
C VAL A 617 18.97 12.33 3.93
N LYS A 618 18.32 13.44 4.19
CA LYS A 618 17.65 13.74 5.46
C LYS A 618 16.23 13.22 5.41
N THR A 619 15.89 12.32 6.32
CA THR A 619 14.55 11.74 6.45
C THR A 619 13.63 12.64 7.30
N PRO A 620 12.28 12.47 7.23
CA PRO A 620 11.33 13.20 8.09
C PRO A 620 11.58 13.01 9.58
N ALA A 621 12.17 11.88 9.98
CA ALA A 621 12.55 11.59 11.37
C ALA A 621 13.85 12.32 11.82
N GLY A 622 14.45 13.17 10.97
CA GLY A 622 15.67 13.91 11.26
C GLY A 622 16.95 13.09 11.16
N ARG A 623 16.91 11.87 10.64
CA ARG A 623 18.11 11.05 10.40
C ARG A 623 18.74 11.43 9.08
N THR A 624 20.07 11.59 9.06
CA THR A 624 20.83 11.77 7.83
C THR A 624 21.47 10.44 7.45
N GLN A 625 21.25 10.01 6.21
CA GLN A 625 21.79 8.77 5.67
C GLN A 625 22.63 9.05 4.42
N PRO A 626 23.89 8.59 4.37
CA PRO A 626 24.69 8.70 3.17
C PRO A 626 24.20 7.71 2.12
N VAL A 627 24.17 8.15 0.87
CA VAL A 627 23.77 7.34 -0.28
C VAL A 627 24.95 7.17 -1.21
N ALA A 628 25.28 5.92 -1.54
CA ALA A 628 26.35 5.65 -2.48
C ALA A 628 25.90 5.90 -3.92
N GLY A 629 26.65 6.74 -4.63
CA GLY A 629 26.54 6.86 -6.07
C GLY A 629 27.21 5.67 -6.76
N ARG A 630 26.52 5.06 -7.72
CA ARG A 630 27.11 4.02 -8.59
C ARG A 630 27.54 4.67 -9.89
N SER A 631 28.84 4.77 -10.09
CA SER A 631 29.37 5.28 -11.35
C SER A 631 29.13 4.29 -12.49
N ALA A 632 28.43 4.76 -13.52
CA ALA A 632 28.42 4.17 -14.86
C ALA A 632 29.43 4.96 -15.72
N THR A 633 29.66 4.54 -16.93
CA THR A 633 30.78 5.06 -17.78
C THR A 633 30.82 6.60 -17.90
N ASP A 634 29.67 7.28 -17.76
CA ASP A 634 29.49 8.71 -18.03
C ASP A 634 28.62 9.43 -17.01
N ARG A 635 28.09 8.70 -16.02
CA ARG A 635 27.14 9.23 -15.01
C ARG A 635 27.24 8.46 -13.70
N VAL A 636 26.70 9.10 -12.66
CA VAL A 636 26.55 8.52 -11.34
C VAL A 636 25.07 8.36 -11.05
N HIS A 637 24.61 7.12 -10.90
CA HIS A 637 23.26 6.84 -10.46
C HIS A 637 23.24 6.72 -8.95
N TRP A 638 22.29 7.38 -8.32
CA TRP A 638 22.02 7.20 -6.89
C TRP A 638 20.57 6.79 -6.69
N HIS A 639 20.36 6.03 -5.65
CA HIS A 639 19.05 5.46 -5.33
C HIS A 639 18.91 5.30 -3.83
N PHE A 640 17.82 5.83 -3.28
CA PHE A 640 17.45 5.72 -1.88
C PHE A 640 16.05 5.10 -1.79
N ALA A 641 15.97 3.87 -1.29
CA ALA A 641 14.74 3.10 -1.25
C ALA A 641 13.97 3.22 0.09
N ASP A 642 14.59 3.79 1.13
CA ASP A 642 14.00 3.89 2.47
C ASP A 642 13.07 5.11 2.60
N THR A 643 12.03 5.16 1.78
CA THR A 643 10.97 6.17 1.78
C THR A 643 9.71 5.68 2.49
N LEU A 644 9.87 4.92 3.58
CA LEU A 644 8.78 4.20 4.26
C LEU A 644 7.94 5.06 5.21
N GLN A 645 8.29 6.34 5.36
CA GLN A 645 7.56 7.30 6.17
C GLN A 645 7.12 8.50 5.32
N SER A 646 5.89 8.96 5.51
CA SER A 646 5.42 10.21 4.90
C SER A 646 6.08 11.43 5.54
N GLY A 647 6.33 12.46 4.74
CA GLY A 647 6.97 13.68 5.17
C GLY A 647 7.87 14.28 4.10
N VAL A 648 8.75 15.17 4.51
CA VAL A 648 9.69 15.83 3.60
C VAL A 648 11.07 15.21 3.75
N TYR A 649 11.61 14.78 2.63
CA TYR A 649 12.99 14.29 2.48
C TYR A 649 13.80 15.36 1.80
N THR A 650 15.03 15.64 2.29
CA THR A 650 15.94 16.58 1.67
C THR A 650 17.18 15.81 1.22
N VAL A 651 17.54 15.98 -0.05
CA VAL A 651 18.72 15.38 -0.66
C VAL A 651 19.76 16.46 -0.84
N ASP A 652 20.86 16.35 -0.11
CA ASP A 652 22.00 17.24 -0.18
C ASP A 652 23.11 16.59 -1.00
N VAL A 653 23.48 17.21 -2.11
CA VAL A 653 24.59 16.80 -2.96
C VAL A 653 25.76 17.77 -2.71
N GLY A 654 26.86 17.23 -2.24
CA GLY A 654 28.08 18.03 -1.92
C GLY A 654 28.82 18.58 -3.12
N SER A 655 30.07 19.04 -2.90
CA SER A 655 30.93 19.50 -3.96
C SER A 655 31.13 18.42 -5.05
N PRO A 656 31.19 18.77 -6.35
CA PRO A 656 31.23 20.12 -6.91
C PRO A 656 29.84 20.78 -7.14
N LEU A 657 28.75 20.07 -7.03
CA LEU A 657 27.40 20.58 -7.40
C LEU A 657 26.77 21.48 -6.33
N GLN A 658 27.04 21.24 -5.05
CA GLN A 658 26.52 21.98 -3.89
C GLN A 658 25.03 22.29 -3.99
N ARG A 659 24.22 21.25 -4.15
CA ARG A 659 22.78 21.36 -4.41
C ARG A 659 21.97 20.65 -3.33
N SER A 660 20.96 21.34 -2.82
CA SER A 660 19.94 20.77 -1.93
C SER A 660 18.60 20.73 -2.64
N GLN A 661 17.86 19.63 -2.48
CA GLN A 661 16.57 19.44 -3.11
C GLN A 661 15.63 18.71 -2.16
N SER A 662 14.43 19.28 -1.98
CA SER A 662 13.38 18.70 -1.13
C SER A 662 12.37 17.89 -1.95
N PHE A 663 11.88 16.82 -1.35
CA PHE A 663 10.85 15.93 -1.91
C PHE A 663 9.76 15.70 -0.88
N ALA A 664 8.51 15.83 -1.30
CA ALA A 664 7.35 15.49 -0.50
C ALA A 664 6.97 14.03 -0.73
N VAL A 665 7.00 13.22 0.30
CA VAL A 665 6.57 11.82 0.26
C VAL A 665 5.27 11.70 1.05
N ASN A 666 4.20 11.31 0.38
CA ASN A 666 2.85 11.24 0.93
C ASN A 666 2.32 9.81 0.95
N VAL A 667 1.39 9.52 1.84
CA VAL A 667 0.69 8.22 1.84
C VAL A 667 -0.23 8.08 0.63
N ASP A 668 -0.41 6.84 0.18
CA ASP A 668 -1.49 6.52 -0.74
C ASP A 668 -2.81 6.48 0.03
N THR A 669 -3.69 7.45 -0.21
CA THR A 669 -4.98 7.57 0.48
C THR A 669 -5.99 6.48 0.13
N ALA A 670 -5.63 5.51 -0.70
CA ALA A 670 -6.46 4.32 -0.90
C ALA A 670 -6.58 3.49 0.40
N GLU A 671 -5.53 3.38 1.19
CA GLU A 671 -5.54 2.73 2.52
C GLU A 671 -6.29 3.53 3.60
N SER A 672 -6.68 4.78 3.33
CA SER A 672 -7.54 5.57 4.22
C SER A 672 -8.98 5.05 4.28
N ASP A 673 -9.36 4.20 3.34
CA ASP A 673 -10.62 3.46 3.38
C ASP A 673 -10.46 2.25 4.31
N LEU A 674 -10.86 2.43 5.56
CA LEU A 674 -10.77 1.43 6.62
C LEU A 674 -11.90 0.39 6.56
N THR A 675 -12.53 0.20 5.41
CA THR A 675 -13.59 -0.80 5.24
C THR A 675 -13.04 -2.19 5.57
N HIS A 676 -13.58 -2.78 6.62
CA HIS A 676 -13.20 -4.09 7.11
C HIS A 676 -13.84 -5.21 6.27
N ILE A 677 -13.08 -6.24 5.92
CA ILE A 677 -13.59 -7.44 5.25
C ILE A 677 -13.86 -8.55 6.26
N GLY A 678 -15.07 -9.10 6.21
CA GLY A 678 -15.41 -10.23 7.07
C GLY A 678 -14.80 -11.55 6.60
N LEU A 679 -14.77 -12.54 7.50
CA LEU A 679 -14.26 -13.88 7.21
C LEU A 679 -14.91 -14.53 5.98
N GLN A 680 -16.22 -14.34 5.78
CA GLN A 680 -16.94 -14.91 4.63
C GLN A 680 -16.42 -14.35 3.30
N GLN A 681 -16.18 -13.04 3.23
CA GLN A 681 -15.65 -12.40 2.03
C GLN A 681 -14.21 -12.82 1.79
N LEU A 682 -13.38 -12.87 2.84
CA LEU A 682 -12.00 -13.36 2.76
C LEU A 682 -11.93 -14.77 2.17
N GLN A 683 -12.79 -15.69 2.67
CA GLN A 683 -12.84 -17.07 2.18
C GLN A 683 -13.39 -17.19 0.76
N ALA A 684 -14.32 -16.33 0.36
CA ALA A 684 -14.90 -16.38 -0.97
C ALA A 684 -13.94 -15.82 -2.04
N GLU A 685 -13.30 -14.67 -1.77
CA GLU A 685 -12.58 -13.90 -2.77
C GLU A 685 -11.06 -14.12 -2.74
N VAL A 686 -10.47 -14.20 -1.54
CA VAL A 686 -9.01 -14.21 -1.36
C VAL A 686 -8.47 -15.63 -1.15
N TRP A 687 -9.00 -16.35 -0.15
CA TRP A 687 -8.53 -17.66 0.30
C TRP A 687 -9.59 -18.79 0.16
N PRO A 688 -10.11 -19.06 -1.03
CA PRO A 688 -11.11 -20.09 -1.23
C PRO A 688 -10.57 -21.48 -0.85
N GLY A 689 -11.31 -22.19 0.03
CA GLY A 689 -10.96 -23.53 0.46
C GLY A 689 -9.78 -23.64 1.44
N VAL A 690 -9.21 -22.52 1.89
CA VAL A 690 -8.14 -22.51 2.89
C VAL A 690 -8.75 -22.71 4.28
N GLN A 691 -8.26 -23.74 4.99
CA GLN A 691 -8.60 -23.94 6.39
C GLN A 691 -7.77 -22.98 7.26
N LEU A 692 -8.45 -22.13 8.00
CA LEU A 692 -7.81 -21.18 8.92
C LEU A 692 -8.58 -21.12 10.25
N GLU A 693 -7.88 -20.79 11.31
CA GLU A 693 -8.44 -20.50 12.63
C GLU A 693 -8.61 -18.96 12.73
N TYR A 694 -9.86 -18.51 12.77
CA TYR A 694 -10.16 -17.09 12.89
C TYR A 694 -10.38 -16.73 14.36
N LEU A 695 -9.64 -15.71 14.82
CA LEU A 695 -9.68 -15.19 16.18
C LEU A 695 -10.08 -13.71 16.12
N ALA A 696 -11.34 -13.41 16.47
CA ALA A 696 -11.77 -12.04 16.67
C ALA A 696 -11.29 -11.56 18.05
N THR A 697 -10.44 -10.56 18.11
CA THR A 697 -10.02 -9.92 19.36
C THR A 697 -10.84 -8.66 19.59
N TRP A 698 -11.52 -8.59 20.72
CA TRP A 698 -12.16 -7.38 21.19
C TRP A 698 -11.35 -6.84 22.38
N ASP A 699 -11.02 -5.54 22.38
CA ASP A 699 -10.32 -4.83 23.46
C ASP A 699 -9.00 -5.44 23.94
N GLY A 700 -8.27 -6.12 23.06
CA GLY A 700 -6.96 -6.70 23.38
C GLY A 700 -7.01 -7.91 24.32
N GLN A 701 -8.19 -8.43 24.63
CA GLN A 701 -8.38 -9.70 25.32
C GLN A 701 -9.11 -10.69 24.40
N PRO A 702 -8.60 -11.93 24.24
CA PRO A 702 -9.36 -12.95 23.55
C PRO A 702 -10.68 -13.15 24.31
N SER A 703 -11.82 -12.86 23.69
CA SER A 703 -13.09 -13.10 24.36
C SER A 703 -13.20 -14.59 24.66
N PRO A 704 -13.63 -14.98 25.87
CA PRO A 704 -13.82 -16.39 26.24
C PRO A 704 -14.73 -17.14 25.25
N SER A 705 -15.61 -16.42 24.54
CA SER A 705 -16.49 -16.96 23.52
C SER A 705 -15.80 -17.29 22.19
N ALA A 706 -14.71 -16.62 21.83
CA ALA A 706 -13.94 -16.96 20.62
C ALA A 706 -13.14 -18.25 20.79
N VAL A 707 -12.66 -18.52 22.01
CA VAL A 707 -12.06 -19.82 22.34
C VAL A 707 -13.14 -20.93 22.38
N ALA A 708 -14.38 -20.59 22.72
CA ALA A 708 -15.49 -21.52 22.73
C ALA A 708 -16.11 -21.79 21.34
N SER A 709 -16.11 -20.83 20.42
CA SER A 709 -16.69 -21.01 19.08
C SER A 709 -15.77 -21.76 18.10
N ALA A 710 -14.46 -21.75 18.29
CA ALA A 710 -13.52 -22.62 17.58
C ALA A 710 -13.63 -24.10 18.00
N ALA A 711 -14.33 -24.38 19.08
CA ALA A 711 -14.66 -25.73 19.54
C ALA A 711 -16.02 -26.18 19.03
N THR A 712 -16.19 -26.35 17.73
CA THR A 712 -17.25 -27.21 17.17
C THR A 712 -16.86 -28.69 17.40
N GLY A 713 -16.45 -29.00 18.61
CA GLY A 713 -16.43 -30.35 19.13
C GLY A 713 -17.85 -30.73 19.52
N TRP A 714 -18.22 -31.99 19.35
CA TRP A 714 -19.52 -32.55 19.78
C TRP A 714 -19.80 -32.09 21.21
N ARG A 715 -20.89 -31.36 21.39
CA ARG A 715 -21.32 -30.82 22.70
C ARG A 715 -21.80 -31.95 23.55
N LEU A 716 -20.90 -32.76 24.13
CA LEU A 716 -21.19 -33.91 25.01
C LEU A 716 -22.07 -33.52 26.18
N HIS A 717 -22.01 -32.30 26.68
CA HIS A 717 -22.85 -31.80 27.76
C HIS A 717 -24.38 -31.76 27.35
N LEU A 718 -24.68 -31.46 26.08
CA LEU A 718 -26.08 -31.51 25.59
C LEU A 718 -26.59 -32.95 25.53
N MET A 719 -25.76 -33.91 25.10
CA MET A 719 -26.14 -35.32 25.12
C MET A 719 -26.34 -35.83 26.56
N LEU A 720 -25.49 -35.39 27.49
CA LEU A 720 -25.62 -35.69 28.91
C LEU A 720 -26.90 -35.06 29.52
N LEU A 721 -27.29 -33.85 29.08
CA LEU A 721 -28.55 -33.20 29.48
C LEU A 721 -29.77 -33.97 28.97
N TYR A 722 -29.76 -34.45 27.73
CA TYR A 722 -30.84 -35.31 27.23
C TYR A 722 -30.93 -36.66 27.97
N ALA A 723 -29.75 -37.28 28.24
CA ALA A 723 -29.68 -38.50 29.04
C ALA A 723 -30.21 -38.28 30.46
N LEU A 724 -29.92 -37.13 31.08
CA LEU A 724 -30.45 -36.72 32.37
C LEU A 724 -31.97 -36.64 32.39
N VAL A 725 -32.60 -36.00 31.38
CA VAL A 725 -34.07 -35.93 31.25
C VAL A 725 -34.67 -37.32 31.10
N CYS A 726 -34.06 -38.19 30.29
CA CYS A 726 -34.48 -39.57 30.14
C CYS A 726 -34.39 -40.35 31.45
N LEU A 727 -33.31 -40.17 32.23
CA LEU A 727 -33.13 -40.82 33.54
C LEU A 727 -34.13 -40.34 34.59
N LEU A 728 -34.49 -39.04 34.60
CA LEU A 728 -35.54 -38.46 35.45
C LEU A 728 -36.91 -39.06 35.14
N LEU A 729 -37.26 -39.15 33.84
CA LEU A 729 -38.49 -39.78 33.42
C LEU A 729 -38.51 -41.26 33.78
N ALA A 730 -37.39 -41.97 33.62
CA ALA A 730 -37.31 -43.36 34.01
C ALA A 730 -37.43 -43.56 35.55
N GLU A 731 -36.82 -42.70 36.35
CA GLU A 731 -36.94 -42.74 37.82
C GLU A 731 -38.40 -42.56 38.27
N THR A 732 -39.07 -41.54 37.72
CA THR A 732 -40.48 -41.26 38.06
C THR A 732 -41.43 -42.41 37.64
N LEU A 733 -41.18 -42.99 36.49
CA LEU A 733 -42.00 -44.10 35.95
C LEU A 733 -41.78 -45.40 36.77
N PHE A 734 -40.52 -45.71 37.10
CA PHE A 734 -40.23 -46.86 37.94
C PHE A 734 -40.65 -46.64 39.39
N ALA A 735 -40.51 -45.47 39.98
CA ALA A 735 -41.00 -45.13 41.31
C ALA A 735 -42.53 -45.24 41.38
N TRP A 736 -43.26 -44.79 40.36
CA TRP A 736 -44.73 -44.94 40.27
C TRP A 736 -45.11 -46.41 40.15
N ARG A 737 -44.46 -47.20 39.24
CA ARG A 737 -44.78 -48.60 38.99
C ARG A 737 -44.48 -49.49 40.18
N PHE A 738 -43.42 -49.19 40.95
CA PHE A 738 -43.00 -49.96 42.12
C PHE A 738 -43.69 -49.49 43.42
N GLY A 739 -44.22 -48.26 43.45
CA GLY A 739 -44.87 -47.65 44.57
C GLY A 739 -46.39 -48.06 44.68
N TYR A 740 -47.02 -48.60 43.63
CA TYR A 740 -48.36 -49.13 43.60
C TYR A 740 -48.32 -50.61 43.27
N PRO A 741 -48.25 -51.52 44.28
CA PRO A 741 -48.43 -52.94 44.04
C PRO A 741 -49.94 -53.19 43.83
N ASN A 742 -50.36 -53.61 42.62
CA ASN A 742 -51.63 -54.24 42.38
C ASN A 742 -51.69 -55.60 43.06
#